data_441c55bfea6715a2885d1e21f57c8f64
#
_entry.id   441c55bfea6715a2885d1e21f57c8f64
#
_cell.length_a   1.000
_cell.length_b   1.000
_cell.length_c   1.000
_cell.angle_alpha   90.00
_cell.angle_beta   90.00
_cell.angle_gamma   90.00
#
_symmetry.space_group_name_H-M   'P 1'
#
loop_
_entity.id
_entity.type
_entity.pdbx_description
1 polymer ?
#
loop_
_entity_poly.entity_id
_entity_poly.type
_entity_poly.pdbx_seq_one_letter_code
_entity_poly.pdbx_strand_id
1 'polypeptide(L)'
;MKYKYSYVLDSGIPLGGIGTGSMEIRADGRLYSWTIFNNGGIAERNEDRYKYFLTEFDSFFAYEEGKMIRILHAYDYNFGANPYTRPWIRPVREIEFTGEPPIAYLDYDNEVKLKAFSPFIPLDVKNSSLPVAIFKFSSKKNTRFFFGVNNPFEKGQIEVKEDMVIFKGETTSDDPRYQGNLCIKVIGEDASATAYNQIFDFWDDYRSNSLVKKKGDNLGIVSGKGNDLTFIITWFFPNFILKDGRRVGHYYENFFNSCAEVMDYVIKKLNYLEEKTTQFHDLFYNAEGVESWIVDLIGAQIATLVKSTWLTKDNFFGIWEGYFDTSDQRKIGKYPYTDGPENTALNTIDVLLYALPGVMLLFPELAKNIVKDLSNRALKEDTPEYVIFSLAFPDNLNKYKEEVRKDPTISTDIKKLYETIKRIVKETGKDPKGRMPHYIRHSLTVDTYERIDINPEFVLLYYLIARYTGDRDFLKSVYEVAKNAIESIIRTQTLDGLPYLTLPSGIEWMRHVNNMLKANDAYKILGYHTLALSMQTLDDWSWLGFSPFVSFLWITALEALNEASKLLNSPQNYEVKELIEKANKYLWNGEYYINWYDPISNLRDDSLNASQITGDWYVQLLGLQEFLDYEKRKSIFSSIIKYNYTEEEGIRNGSSNKEITPLGVKLSVQSKAPWSGVEYYLASHMFYDGFDEYAKKILRNVYERYELAGNFWNHLEWGARYMRPLVAINIIHAIEGMRVNMLDNEVNIDKQKNLKWILLLPTAWGLLGINNGKIRIRIYHGEFKGKINGVEVALRENEEIEF
;
A
#
# COMPACT_ATOMS: atom_id res chain seq x y z
N MET A 1 19.42 -1.74 -5.79
CA MET A 1 19.36 -2.92 -6.69
C MET A 1 19.86 -2.56 -8.08
N LYS A 2 20.77 -3.37 -8.69
CA LYS A 2 21.41 -3.07 -9.97
C LYS A 2 21.08 -4.11 -11.04
N TYR A 3 20.74 -3.65 -12.23
CA TYR A 3 20.44 -4.50 -13.38
C TYR A 3 21.15 -4.01 -14.63
N LYS A 4 21.49 -4.94 -15.54
CA LYS A 4 21.84 -4.64 -16.92
C LYS A 4 20.61 -4.75 -17.82
N TYR A 5 20.63 -4.06 -18.94
CA TYR A 5 19.49 -3.98 -19.87
C TYR A 5 19.02 -5.32 -20.45
N SER A 6 19.83 -6.36 -20.39
CA SER A 6 19.46 -7.72 -20.84
C SER A 6 18.39 -8.38 -19.95
N TYR A 7 18.08 -7.80 -18.80
CA TYR A 7 17.02 -8.25 -17.93
C TYR A 7 15.69 -7.61 -18.32
N VAL A 8 14.73 -8.43 -18.72
CA VAL A 8 13.34 -7.98 -18.90
C VAL A 8 12.71 -7.87 -17.52
N LEU A 9 12.57 -6.66 -17.03
CA LEU A 9 11.94 -6.39 -15.72
C LEU A 9 10.45 -6.14 -15.92
N ASP A 10 9.63 -6.81 -15.09
CA ASP A 10 8.18 -6.57 -15.00
C ASP A 10 7.84 -5.40 -14.07
N SER A 11 8.84 -4.77 -13.47
CA SER A 11 8.67 -3.61 -12.59
C SER A 11 9.83 -2.63 -12.72
N GLY A 12 9.60 -1.39 -12.31
CA GLY A 12 10.59 -0.31 -12.32
C GLY A 12 10.36 0.67 -11.17
N ILE A 13 11.15 1.74 -11.20
CA ILE A 13 11.05 2.82 -10.21
C ILE A 13 9.91 3.76 -10.62
N PRO A 14 8.91 3.97 -9.75
CA PRO A 14 7.83 4.90 -10.04
C PRO A 14 8.31 6.34 -9.97
N LEU A 15 7.82 7.12 -10.90
CA LEU A 15 8.00 8.56 -10.99
C LEU A 15 6.62 9.22 -10.93
N GLY A 16 6.34 9.91 -9.86
CA GLY A 16 5.06 10.52 -9.50
C GLY A 16 4.96 10.72 -8.01
N GLY A 17 4.02 11.53 -7.55
CA GLY A 17 3.80 11.78 -6.13
C GLY A 17 2.84 10.76 -5.50
N ILE A 18 2.84 10.70 -4.18
CA ILE A 18 1.87 9.91 -3.43
C ILE A 18 0.45 10.36 -3.77
N GLY A 19 -0.38 9.44 -4.21
CA GLY A 19 -1.78 9.70 -4.53
C GLY A 19 -2.04 10.51 -5.81
N THR A 20 -1.03 10.69 -6.67
CA THR A 20 -1.17 11.49 -7.92
C THR A 20 -1.12 10.67 -9.19
N GLY A 21 -0.88 9.37 -9.07
CA GLY A 21 -0.48 8.51 -10.18
C GLY A 21 1.00 8.64 -10.51
N SER A 22 1.48 7.75 -11.38
CA SER A 22 2.90 7.63 -11.68
C SER A 22 3.15 7.05 -13.08
N MET A 23 4.40 7.05 -13.49
CA MET A 23 4.96 6.23 -14.55
C MET A 23 6.18 5.47 -13.99
N GLU A 24 6.59 4.38 -14.61
CA GLU A 24 7.76 3.61 -14.18
C GLU A 24 8.90 3.74 -15.17
N ILE A 25 10.12 4.04 -14.69
CA ILE A 25 11.32 3.86 -15.49
C ILE A 25 11.92 2.48 -15.22
N ARG A 26 12.22 1.71 -16.28
CA ARG A 26 12.75 0.34 -16.19
C ARG A 26 14.17 0.24 -16.76
N ALA A 27 14.80 -0.92 -16.59
CA ALA A 27 16.20 -1.15 -16.92
C ALA A 27 16.51 -1.00 -18.43
N ASP A 28 15.53 -1.09 -19.30
CA ASP A 28 15.66 -0.86 -20.74
C ASP A 28 15.63 0.63 -21.14
N GLY A 29 15.50 1.54 -20.16
CA GLY A 29 15.48 3.00 -20.37
C GLY A 29 14.11 3.57 -20.75
N ARG A 30 13.07 2.75 -20.85
CA ARG A 30 11.72 3.19 -21.23
C ARG A 30 10.86 3.55 -20.02
N LEU A 31 9.83 4.36 -20.28
CA LEU A 31 8.76 4.68 -19.32
C LEU A 31 7.55 3.78 -19.57
N TYR A 32 7.07 3.15 -18.50
CA TYR A 32 5.97 2.18 -18.51
C TYR A 32 4.88 2.54 -17.52
N SER A 33 3.80 1.80 -17.54
CA SER A 33 2.75 1.79 -16.50
C SER A 33 2.25 3.18 -16.14
N TRP A 34 1.90 3.98 -17.13
CA TRP A 34 1.40 5.34 -16.95
C TRP A 34 0.02 5.34 -16.29
N THR A 35 -0.06 5.72 -15.04
CA THR A 35 -1.30 5.85 -14.27
C THR A 35 -1.55 7.29 -13.84
N ILE A 36 -1.11 8.25 -14.65
CA ILE A 36 -1.12 9.70 -14.33
C ILE A 36 -2.50 10.30 -14.18
N PHE A 37 -3.55 9.65 -14.70
CA PHE A 37 -4.93 10.09 -14.47
C PHE A 37 -5.40 9.77 -13.06
N ASN A 38 -4.86 8.71 -12.46
CA ASN A 38 -5.08 8.23 -11.10
C ASN A 38 -6.55 8.32 -10.64
N ASN A 39 -7.46 7.89 -11.53
CA ASN A 39 -8.91 7.98 -11.32
C ASN A 39 -9.53 6.68 -10.78
N GLY A 40 -8.76 5.97 -10.01
CA GLY A 40 -9.14 4.69 -9.45
C GLY A 40 -8.84 3.53 -10.37
N GLY A 41 -8.97 2.37 -9.80
CA GLY A 41 -8.50 1.14 -10.37
C GLY A 41 -8.74 1.04 -11.86
N ILE A 42 -7.80 0.45 -12.45
CA ILE A 42 -7.72 -0.10 -13.79
C ILE A 42 -9.06 -0.47 -14.40
N ALA A 43 -10.01 -0.33 -13.72
CA ALA A 43 -11.03 -1.24 -13.77
C ALA A 43 -12.36 -0.76 -14.09
N GLU A 44 -12.49 0.35 -14.49
CA GLU A 44 -13.71 0.71 -15.15
C GLU A 44 -13.70 0.17 -16.57
N ARG A 45 -14.20 -0.99 -16.67
CA ARG A 45 -14.44 -1.87 -17.76
C ARG A 45 -15.13 -1.41 -18.98
N ASN A 46 -14.77 -0.31 -19.47
CA ASN A 46 -15.03 0.00 -20.84
C ASN A 46 -13.78 -0.41 -21.61
N GLU A 47 -13.84 -1.30 -22.59
CA GLU A 47 -12.71 -1.62 -23.45
C GLU A 47 -12.05 -0.35 -24.02
N ASP A 48 -12.84 0.71 -24.22
CA ASP A 48 -12.36 2.02 -24.61
C ASP A 48 -11.59 2.77 -23.51
N ARG A 49 -11.78 2.45 -22.24
CA ARG A 49 -11.05 3.07 -21.12
C ARG A 49 -9.67 2.48 -20.89
N TYR A 50 -9.38 1.26 -21.33
CA TYR A 50 -8.02 0.73 -21.33
C TYR A 50 -7.06 1.56 -22.18
N LYS A 51 -7.56 2.27 -23.15
CA LYS A 51 -6.77 3.25 -23.92
C LYS A 51 -6.24 4.39 -23.05
N TYR A 52 -6.80 4.64 -21.89
CA TYR A 52 -6.39 5.70 -20.97
C TYR A 52 -5.35 5.24 -19.94
N PHE A 53 -5.20 3.96 -19.76
CA PHE A 53 -4.07 3.37 -19.04
C PHE A 53 -2.99 3.07 -20.06
N LEU A 54 -2.31 4.12 -20.44
CA LEU A 54 -1.23 4.05 -21.41
C LEU A 54 -0.07 3.25 -20.81
N THR A 55 -0.21 1.93 -20.85
CA THR A 55 0.86 1.01 -20.45
C THR A 55 2.09 1.20 -21.33
N GLU A 56 1.89 1.70 -22.53
CA GLU A 56 2.93 2.00 -23.51
C GLU A 56 2.67 3.37 -24.14
N PHE A 57 2.95 4.41 -23.38
CA PHE A 57 2.98 5.74 -23.95
C PHE A 57 4.24 5.92 -24.75
N ASP A 58 4.11 6.22 -26.02
CA ASP A 58 5.26 6.49 -26.89
C ASP A 58 5.95 7.78 -26.40
N SER A 59 6.98 7.58 -25.62
CA SER A 59 7.89 8.62 -25.14
C SER A 59 9.32 8.16 -25.35
N PHE A 60 10.22 9.10 -25.55
CA PHE A 60 11.61 8.78 -25.74
C PHE A 60 12.52 9.89 -25.22
N PHE A 61 13.69 9.48 -24.77
CA PHE A 61 14.84 10.35 -24.61
C PHE A 61 15.87 10.02 -25.69
N ALA A 62 16.57 11.03 -26.18
CA ALA A 62 17.66 10.86 -27.15
C ALA A 62 18.75 11.92 -26.96
N TYR A 63 19.94 11.65 -27.48
CA TYR A 63 21.03 12.65 -27.55
C TYR A 63 21.84 12.55 -28.84
N GLU A 64 22.54 13.62 -29.19
CA GLU A 64 23.46 13.63 -30.31
C GLU A 64 24.82 13.02 -29.94
N GLU A 65 25.26 12.03 -30.72
CA GLU A 65 26.60 11.47 -30.67
C GLU A 65 27.28 11.74 -32.02
N GLY A 66 27.86 12.91 -32.15
CA GLY A 66 28.49 13.34 -33.44
C GLY A 66 27.45 13.44 -34.58
N LYS A 67 27.51 12.52 -35.55
CA LYS A 67 26.53 12.45 -36.64
C LYS A 67 25.35 11.52 -36.36
N MET A 68 25.35 10.85 -35.23
CA MET A 68 24.31 9.91 -34.81
C MET A 68 23.35 10.53 -33.80
N ILE A 69 22.12 10.05 -33.79
CA ILE A 69 21.19 10.23 -32.69
C ILE A 69 21.12 8.91 -31.94
N ARG A 70 21.35 8.96 -30.64
CA ARG A 70 21.18 7.82 -29.74
C ARG A 70 19.86 7.93 -29.01
N ILE A 71 18.98 6.97 -29.23
CA ILE A 71 17.79 6.79 -28.43
C ILE A 71 18.20 6.09 -27.14
N LEU A 72 17.80 6.63 -25.99
CA LEU A 72 18.17 6.12 -24.66
C LEU A 72 17.32 4.92 -24.26
N HIS A 73 17.17 3.96 -25.15
CA HIS A 73 16.51 2.67 -24.98
C HIS A 73 17.45 1.52 -25.36
N ALA A 74 17.23 0.35 -24.77
CA ALA A 74 18.00 -0.84 -25.09
C ALA A 74 17.64 -1.46 -26.46
N TYR A 75 16.46 -1.15 -27.00
CA TYR A 75 15.92 -1.77 -28.21
C TYR A 75 15.46 -0.72 -29.22
N ASP A 76 15.36 -1.15 -30.46
CA ASP A 76 14.90 -0.33 -31.60
C ASP A 76 13.36 -0.36 -31.70
N TYR A 77 12.71 0.63 -31.06
CA TYR A 77 11.24 0.73 -30.95
C TYR A 77 10.63 1.73 -31.95
N ASN A 78 11.01 1.80 -33.16
CA ASN A 78 10.39 2.65 -34.19
C ASN A 78 10.38 4.17 -33.92
N PHE A 79 11.21 4.69 -33.04
CA PHE A 79 11.35 6.15 -32.80
C PHE A 79 12.15 6.85 -33.92
N GLY A 80 11.97 6.39 -35.12
CA GLY A 80 12.78 6.85 -36.26
C GLY A 80 14.06 6.05 -36.47
N ALA A 81 14.32 5.03 -35.67
CA ALA A 81 15.44 4.11 -35.82
C ALA A 81 15.18 3.00 -36.86
N ASN A 82 14.38 3.28 -37.87
CA ASN A 82 14.15 2.34 -38.94
C ASN A 82 15.46 2.12 -39.75
N PRO A 83 16.02 0.90 -39.75
CA PRO A 83 17.31 0.63 -40.37
C PRO A 83 17.34 0.86 -41.90
N TYR A 84 16.17 0.84 -42.56
CA TYR A 84 16.07 1.04 -43.99
C TYR A 84 16.02 2.51 -44.40
N THR A 85 15.55 3.39 -43.54
CA THR A 85 15.30 4.79 -43.88
C THR A 85 16.20 5.77 -43.13
N ARG A 86 16.58 5.50 -41.88
CA ARG A 86 17.36 6.40 -41.03
C ARG A 86 18.45 5.67 -40.25
N PRO A 87 19.54 5.24 -40.93
CA PRO A 87 20.61 4.48 -40.27
C PRO A 87 21.40 5.30 -39.24
N TRP A 88 21.20 6.61 -39.18
CA TRP A 88 21.84 7.53 -38.26
C TRP A 88 21.09 7.70 -36.94
N ILE A 89 19.94 7.04 -36.76
CA ILE A 89 19.20 6.94 -35.49
C ILE A 89 19.33 5.51 -34.99
N ARG A 90 19.84 5.33 -33.78
CA ARG A 90 20.07 4.01 -33.19
C ARG A 90 19.87 4.06 -31.67
N PRO A 91 19.45 2.96 -31.04
CA PRO A 91 19.48 2.83 -29.60
C PRO A 91 20.91 2.91 -29.07
N VAL A 92 21.03 3.10 -27.76
CA VAL A 92 22.30 2.93 -27.04
C VAL A 92 22.73 1.47 -27.07
N ARG A 93 24.00 1.20 -26.78
CA ARG A 93 24.56 -0.17 -26.83
C ARG A 93 24.41 -0.90 -25.51
N GLU A 94 24.52 -0.16 -24.40
CA GLU A 94 24.51 -0.70 -23.05
C GLU A 94 23.80 0.25 -22.10
N ILE A 95 23.02 -0.31 -21.15
CA ILE A 95 22.40 0.42 -20.05
C ILE A 95 22.73 -0.31 -18.74
N GLU A 96 23.27 0.41 -17.76
CA GLU A 96 23.33 -0.04 -16.38
C GLU A 96 22.27 0.71 -15.57
N PHE A 97 21.35 -0.04 -14.95
CA PHE A 97 20.24 0.49 -14.18
C PHE A 97 20.46 0.24 -12.68
N THR A 98 20.29 1.26 -11.86
CA THR A 98 20.25 1.17 -10.40
C THR A 98 18.92 1.72 -9.92
N GLY A 99 18.07 0.85 -9.41
CA GLY A 99 16.78 1.22 -8.83
C GLY A 99 16.85 1.27 -7.31
N GLU A 100 16.73 2.47 -6.78
CA GLU A 100 16.75 2.78 -5.34
C GLU A 100 15.64 3.79 -5.01
N PRO A 101 14.35 3.35 -4.93
CA PRO A 101 13.26 4.28 -4.69
C PRO A 101 13.55 5.25 -3.53
N PRO A 102 13.32 6.55 -3.67
CA PRO A 102 12.56 7.21 -4.73
C PRO A 102 13.38 7.65 -5.97
N ILE A 103 14.62 7.18 -6.15
CA ILE A 103 15.51 7.58 -7.24
C ILE A 103 15.86 6.37 -8.13
N ALA A 104 15.93 6.61 -9.44
CA ALA A 104 16.53 5.69 -10.40
C ALA A 104 17.75 6.33 -11.05
N TYR A 105 18.82 5.55 -11.21
CA TYR A 105 20.02 5.94 -11.94
C TYR A 105 20.21 5.03 -13.15
N LEU A 106 20.50 5.64 -14.29
CA LEU A 106 20.86 4.91 -15.50
C LEU A 106 22.16 5.45 -16.06
N ASP A 107 23.06 4.54 -16.48
CA ASP A 107 24.27 4.87 -17.21
C ASP A 107 24.15 4.28 -18.61
N TYR A 108 24.23 5.13 -19.61
CA TYR A 108 24.08 4.77 -21.02
C TYR A 108 25.45 4.83 -21.71
N ASP A 109 25.94 3.68 -22.14
CA ASP A 109 27.22 3.52 -22.85
C ASP A 109 28.43 4.12 -22.09
N ASN A 110 28.34 4.36 -20.77
CA ASN A 110 29.30 5.11 -19.96
C ASN A 110 29.58 6.55 -20.51
N GLU A 111 28.67 7.12 -21.29
CA GLU A 111 28.77 8.48 -21.89
C GLU A 111 27.73 9.43 -21.30
N VAL A 112 26.53 8.95 -21.03
CA VAL A 112 25.41 9.73 -20.50
C VAL A 112 24.89 9.06 -19.25
N LYS A 113 24.62 9.86 -18.20
CA LYS A 113 23.98 9.41 -16.97
C LYS A 113 22.64 10.11 -16.76
N LEU A 114 21.70 9.37 -16.24
CA LEU A 114 20.39 9.87 -15.84
C LEU A 114 20.18 9.63 -14.33
N LYS A 115 19.74 10.68 -13.64
CA LYS A 115 19.09 10.61 -12.34
C LYS A 115 17.62 10.96 -12.52
N ALA A 116 16.72 9.99 -12.34
CA ALA A 116 15.28 10.19 -12.46
C ALA A 116 14.63 10.06 -11.08
N PHE A 117 13.77 11.02 -10.71
CA PHE A 117 13.10 11.03 -9.41
C PHE A 117 11.81 11.85 -9.44
N SER A 118 10.97 11.62 -8.46
CA SER A 118 9.94 12.55 -8.02
C SER A 118 10.18 12.94 -6.57
N PRO A 119 9.78 14.13 -6.12
CA PRO A 119 10.00 14.53 -4.73
C PRO A 119 9.36 13.52 -3.77
N PHE A 120 10.15 13.01 -2.84
CA PHE A 120 9.71 12.12 -1.78
C PHE A 120 10.38 12.55 -0.48
N ILE A 121 9.62 13.25 0.35
CA ILE A 121 10.09 13.89 1.57
C ILE A 121 9.17 13.43 2.70
N PRO A 122 9.54 12.39 3.46
CA PRO A 122 8.72 11.97 4.59
C PRO A 122 8.30 13.13 5.48
N LEU A 123 7.08 13.08 6.00
CA LEU A 123 6.39 14.14 6.76
C LEU A 123 5.89 15.33 5.93
N ASP A 124 6.38 15.55 4.71
CA ASP A 124 5.92 16.62 3.81
C ASP A 124 4.98 16.06 2.73
N VAL A 125 3.69 15.93 3.09
CA VAL A 125 2.65 15.39 2.19
C VAL A 125 2.53 16.23 0.93
N LYS A 126 2.55 17.57 1.03
CA LYS A 126 2.37 18.46 -0.12
C LYS A 126 3.43 18.24 -1.18
N ASN A 127 4.70 18.26 -0.80
CA ASN A 127 5.80 18.11 -1.74
C ASN A 127 5.96 16.66 -2.22
N SER A 128 5.61 15.67 -1.39
CA SER A 128 5.60 14.26 -1.78
C SER A 128 4.38 13.85 -2.64
N SER A 129 3.38 14.73 -2.77
CA SER A 129 2.17 14.51 -3.60
C SER A 129 2.13 15.44 -4.83
N LEU A 130 3.29 15.86 -5.33
CA LEU A 130 3.36 16.65 -6.56
C LEU A 130 3.20 15.74 -7.79
N PRO A 131 2.33 16.09 -8.75
CA PRO A 131 2.17 15.34 -10.00
C PRO A 131 3.30 15.68 -10.98
N VAL A 132 4.52 15.15 -10.70
CA VAL A 132 5.74 15.50 -11.43
C VAL A 132 6.70 14.33 -11.51
N ALA A 133 7.43 14.23 -12.62
CA ALA A 133 8.66 13.44 -12.75
C ALA A 133 9.80 14.31 -13.29
N ILE A 134 11.01 14.14 -12.73
CA ILE A 134 12.19 14.96 -13.00
C ILE A 134 13.30 14.04 -13.50
N PHE A 135 13.90 14.40 -14.63
CA PHE A 135 14.96 13.65 -15.31
C PHE A 135 16.19 14.54 -15.48
N LYS A 136 17.24 14.27 -14.72
CA LYS A 136 18.50 15.02 -14.78
C LYS A 136 19.55 14.21 -15.52
N PHE A 137 19.92 14.68 -16.70
CA PHE A 137 20.97 14.11 -17.51
C PHE A 137 22.29 14.81 -17.28
N SER A 138 23.37 14.02 -17.22
CA SER A 138 24.74 14.51 -17.31
C SER A 138 25.49 13.74 -18.41
N SER A 139 26.32 14.45 -19.17
CA SER A 139 27.10 13.91 -20.28
C SER A 139 28.56 14.34 -20.22
N LYS A 140 29.46 13.46 -20.66
CA LYS A 140 30.90 13.80 -20.77
C LYS A 140 31.19 14.91 -21.79
N LYS A 141 30.23 15.11 -22.72
CA LYS A 141 30.37 16.11 -23.79
C LYS A 141 29.19 17.05 -23.80
N ASN A 142 29.42 18.32 -24.13
CA ASN A 142 28.35 19.27 -24.39
C ASN A 142 27.60 18.83 -25.64
N THR A 143 26.39 18.31 -25.53
CA THR A 143 25.60 17.77 -26.60
C THR A 143 24.14 18.15 -26.48
N ARG A 144 23.36 17.94 -27.55
CA ARG A 144 21.91 18.19 -27.55
C ARG A 144 21.17 16.93 -27.09
N PHE A 145 20.21 17.14 -26.22
CA PHE A 145 19.26 16.13 -25.75
C PHE A 145 17.85 16.46 -26.20
N PHE A 146 17.05 15.42 -26.30
CA PHE A 146 15.64 15.47 -26.72
C PHE A 146 14.79 14.67 -25.77
N PHE A 147 13.61 15.16 -25.47
CA PHE A 147 12.54 14.42 -24.80
C PHE A 147 11.25 14.59 -25.58
N GLY A 148 10.71 13.49 -26.11
CA GLY A 148 9.48 13.46 -26.87
C GLY A 148 8.39 12.65 -26.17
N VAL A 149 7.15 13.15 -26.22
CA VAL A 149 5.97 12.52 -25.62
C VAL A 149 4.80 12.64 -26.59
N ASN A 150 4.13 11.53 -26.86
CA ASN A 150 2.89 11.54 -27.63
C ASN A 150 1.76 12.22 -26.86
N ASN A 151 0.85 12.86 -27.62
CA ASN A 151 -0.30 13.52 -27.05
C ASN A 151 -1.24 12.50 -26.36
N PRO A 152 -1.54 12.66 -25.06
CA PRO A 152 -2.45 11.74 -24.35
C PRO A 152 -3.91 11.91 -24.74
N PHE A 153 -4.25 12.90 -25.55
CA PHE A 153 -5.61 13.20 -25.98
C PHE A 153 -5.83 12.78 -27.43
N GLU A 154 -6.87 12.00 -27.71
CA GLU A 154 -7.19 11.56 -29.08
C GLU A 154 -7.49 12.72 -30.03
N LYS A 155 -8.13 13.78 -29.53
CA LYS A 155 -8.41 15.03 -30.23
C LYS A 155 -7.79 16.18 -29.45
N GLY A 156 -6.48 16.08 -29.22
CA GLY A 156 -5.75 17.05 -28.43
C GLY A 156 -5.12 18.12 -29.29
N GLN A 157 -4.86 19.25 -28.65
CA GLN A 157 -4.05 20.35 -29.20
C GLN A 157 -2.77 20.47 -28.40
N ILE A 158 -1.68 20.74 -29.10
CA ILE A 158 -0.39 21.04 -28.51
C ILE A 158 -0.16 22.56 -28.62
N GLU A 159 0.01 23.20 -27.46
CA GLU A 159 0.53 24.56 -27.36
C GLU A 159 2.03 24.49 -27.16
N VAL A 160 2.79 25.17 -28.04
CA VAL A 160 4.25 25.19 -27.98
C VAL A 160 4.72 26.58 -27.52
N LYS A 161 5.40 26.62 -26.37
CA LYS A 161 6.10 27.78 -25.83
C LYS A 161 7.60 27.73 -26.26
N GLU A 162 8.47 28.54 -25.68
CA GLU A 162 9.88 28.56 -26.09
C GLU A 162 10.60 27.25 -25.72
N ASP A 163 10.41 26.77 -24.50
CA ASP A 163 11.11 25.64 -23.89
C ASP A 163 10.15 24.61 -23.27
N MET A 164 8.85 24.74 -23.56
CA MET A 164 7.78 23.92 -22.96
C MET A 164 6.70 23.58 -23.99
N VAL A 165 6.22 22.36 -23.90
CA VAL A 165 5.03 21.86 -24.60
C VAL A 165 3.91 21.64 -23.61
N ILE A 166 2.68 22.07 -23.95
CA ILE A 166 1.46 21.83 -23.17
C ILE A 166 0.48 21.04 -24.03
N PHE A 167 0.08 19.88 -23.56
CA PHE A 167 -0.94 19.04 -24.18
C PHE A 167 -2.29 19.33 -23.55
N LYS A 168 -3.30 19.57 -24.37
CA LYS A 168 -4.69 19.84 -23.97
C LYS A 168 -5.63 19.11 -24.91
N GLY A 169 -6.78 18.68 -24.42
CA GLY A 169 -7.77 17.99 -25.25
C GLY A 169 -9.20 18.45 -24.96
N GLU A 170 -10.06 18.32 -25.95
CA GLU A 170 -11.49 18.40 -25.78
C GLU A 170 -12.02 16.99 -25.50
N THR A 171 -12.56 16.77 -24.32
CA THR A 171 -13.10 15.49 -23.87
C THR A 171 -14.45 15.69 -23.21
N THR A 172 -15.23 14.64 -23.09
CA THR A 172 -16.52 14.64 -22.38
C THR A 172 -16.31 14.64 -20.87
N SER A 173 -17.32 15.07 -20.11
CA SER A 173 -17.20 15.21 -18.65
C SER A 173 -17.01 13.90 -17.89
N ASP A 174 -17.23 12.76 -18.52
CA ASP A 174 -17.00 11.42 -17.97
C ASP A 174 -15.62 10.85 -18.29
N ASP A 175 -14.84 11.55 -19.11
CA ASP A 175 -13.46 11.18 -19.43
C ASP A 175 -12.52 11.65 -18.30
N PRO A 176 -11.61 10.80 -17.77
CA PRO A 176 -10.64 11.20 -16.74
C PRO A 176 -9.69 12.31 -17.19
N ARG A 177 -9.54 12.53 -18.50
CA ARG A 177 -8.74 13.62 -19.07
C ARG A 177 -9.48 14.96 -19.11
N TYR A 178 -10.77 14.99 -18.81
CA TYR A 178 -11.59 16.20 -18.86
C TYR A 178 -11.00 17.30 -17.97
N GLN A 179 -10.87 18.50 -18.54
CA GLN A 179 -10.19 19.67 -17.93
C GLN A 179 -8.72 19.40 -17.56
N GLY A 180 -8.17 18.29 -18.01
CA GLY A 180 -6.78 17.92 -17.73
C GLY A 180 -5.79 18.49 -18.74
N ASN A 181 -4.52 18.49 -18.33
CA ASN A 181 -3.41 18.88 -19.17
C ASN A 181 -2.10 18.24 -18.70
N LEU A 182 -1.15 18.12 -19.65
CA LEU A 182 0.18 17.58 -19.42
C LEU A 182 1.20 18.60 -19.95
N CYS A 183 2.29 18.81 -19.21
CA CYS A 183 3.36 19.71 -19.61
C CYS A 183 4.70 18.95 -19.65
N ILE A 184 5.51 19.20 -20.66
CA ILE A 184 6.92 18.82 -20.67
C ILE A 184 7.79 20.06 -20.88
N LYS A 185 8.91 20.15 -20.16
CA LYS A 185 9.82 21.30 -20.22
C LYS A 185 11.27 20.85 -20.10
N VAL A 186 12.17 21.62 -20.72
CA VAL A 186 13.62 21.45 -20.58
C VAL A 186 14.25 22.67 -19.92
N ILE A 187 15.24 22.41 -19.06
CA ILE A 187 16.14 23.43 -18.48
C ILE A 187 17.56 23.10 -18.99
N GLY A 188 18.11 23.99 -19.79
CA GLY A 188 19.45 23.85 -20.41
C GLY A 188 19.73 24.99 -21.38
N GLU A 189 20.92 24.99 -21.97
CA GLU A 189 21.27 25.94 -23.02
C GLU A 189 20.49 25.65 -24.31
N ASP A 190 20.26 26.65 -25.14
CA ASP A 190 19.51 26.51 -26.40
C ASP A 190 18.22 25.72 -26.27
N ALA A 191 17.51 25.91 -25.16
CA ALA A 191 16.24 25.24 -24.89
C ALA A 191 15.20 25.57 -25.94
N SER A 192 14.52 24.59 -26.48
CA SER A 192 13.50 24.76 -27.51
C SER A 192 12.40 23.70 -27.40
N ALA A 193 11.22 24.04 -27.92
CA ALA A 193 10.08 23.15 -27.97
C ALA A 193 9.45 23.14 -29.36
N THR A 194 8.95 21.98 -29.77
CA THR A 194 8.33 21.75 -31.08
C THR A 194 7.17 20.78 -30.98
N ALA A 195 6.28 20.79 -31.98
CA ALA A 195 5.20 19.79 -32.08
C ALA A 195 5.05 19.28 -33.50
N TYR A 196 4.89 17.98 -33.65
CA TYR A 196 4.81 17.25 -34.92
C TYR A 196 3.65 16.26 -34.92
N ASN A 197 3.24 15.79 -36.11
CA ASN A 197 2.31 14.65 -36.19
C ASN A 197 3.06 13.31 -36.15
N GLN A 198 4.25 13.29 -36.72
CA GLN A 198 5.05 12.07 -36.81
C GLN A 198 6.50 12.34 -36.42
N ILE A 199 7.11 11.40 -35.72
CA ILE A 199 8.50 11.50 -35.30
C ILE A 199 9.48 11.53 -36.49
N PHE A 200 9.12 10.90 -37.60
CA PHE A 200 9.97 10.89 -38.79
C PHE A 200 10.10 12.28 -39.40
N ASP A 201 9.03 13.04 -39.48
CA ASP A 201 9.05 14.42 -39.97
C ASP A 201 9.93 15.31 -39.07
N PHE A 202 9.87 15.10 -37.75
CA PHE A 202 10.76 15.81 -36.83
C PHE A 202 12.24 15.53 -37.10
N TRP A 203 12.63 14.24 -37.24
CA TRP A 203 14.02 13.90 -37.45
C TRP A 203 14.53 14.38 -38.80
N ASP A 204 13.70 14.38 -39.84
CA ASP A 204 14.07 14.89 -41.14
C ASP A 204 14.26 16.40 -41.16
N ASP A 205 13.33 17.15 -40.54
CA ASP A 205 13.44 18.59 -40.39
C ASP A 205 14.63 18.98 -39.48
N TYR A 206 14.88 18.21 -38.41
CA TYR A 206 16.04 18.40 -37.54
C TYR A 206 17.35 18.26 -38.34
N ARG A 207 17.49 17.19 -39.11
CA ARG A 207 18.68 16.89 -39.87
C ARG A 207 18.94 17.89 -40.98
N SER A 208 17.91 18.40 -41.62
CA SER A 208 17.97 19.44 -42.64
C SER A 208 18.06 20.87 -42.12
N ASN A 209 18.10 21.04 -40.79
CA ASN A 209 18.07 22.33 -40.09
C ASN A 209 16.86 23.20 -40.48
N SER A 210 15.71 22.55 -40.65
CA SER A 210 14.44 23.15 -41.06
C SER A 210 13.34 23.00 -40.00
N LEU A 211 13.70 22.84 -38.71
CA LEU A 211 12.74 22.71 -37.62
C LEU A 211 11.78 23.90 -37.61
N VAL A 212 10.50 23.57 -37.47
CA VAL A 212 9.44 24.53 -37.25
C VAL A 212 8.83 24.38 -35.83
N LYS A 213 8.27 25.46 -35.32
CA LYS A 213 7.71 25.47 -33.99
C LYS A 213 6.56 24.48 -33.84
N LYS A 214 5.69 24.37 -34.87
CA LYS A 214 4.55 23.45 -34.86
C LYS A 214 4.21 22.95 -36.26
N LYS A 215 4.13 21.62 -36.42
CA LYS A 215 3.75 20.92 -37.67
C LYS A 215 2.68 19.82 -37.37
N GLY A 216 2.15 19.77 -36.18
CA GLY A 216 1.12 18.84 -35.80
C GLY A 216 0.76 18.87 -34.30
N ASP A 217 -0.13 17.96 -33.90
CA ASP A 217 -0.67 17.89 -32.54
C ASP A 217 -0.54 16.48 -31.90
N ASN A 218 0.24 15.56 -32.50
CA ASN A 218 0.36 14.19 -31.98
C ASN A 218 1.57 13.99 -31.08
N LEU A 219 2.66 14.73 -31.30
CA LEU A 219 3.94 14.53 -30.61
C LEU A 219 4.51 15.89 -30.20
N GLY A 220 4.75 16.09 -28.94
CA GLY A 220 5.47 17.24 -28.39
C GLY A 220 6.91 16.85 -28.07
N ILE A 221 7.87 17.70 -28.45
CA ILE A 221 9.28 17.47 -28.22
C ILE A 221 9.91 18.71 -27.60
N VAL A 222 10.69 18.54 -26.55
CA VAL A 222 11.56 19.57 -25.99
C VAL A 222 13.01 19.14 -26.15
N SER A 223 13.89 20.10 -26.41
CA SER A 223 15.31 19.83 -26.59
C SER A 223 16.16 20.94 -26.00
N GLY A 224 17.34 20.60 -25.52
CA GLY A 224 18.31 21.53 -24.96
C GLY A 224 19.73 21.02 -25.19
N LYS A 225 20.71 21.90 -25.00
CA LYS A 225 22.14 21.59 -25.16
C LYS A 225 22.84 21.79 -23.85
N GLY A 226 23.85 20.98 -23.57
CA GLY A 226 24.64 21.11 -22.32
C GLY A 226 25.35 19.81 -21.95
N ASN A 227 26.18 19.88 -20.92
CA ASN A 227 26.68 18.72 -20.20
C ASN A 227 25.68 18.24 -19.17
N ASP A 228 24.92 19.18 -18.58
CA ASP A 228 23.91 18.94 -17.59
C ASP A 228 22.58 19.55 -18.02
N LEU A 229 21.52 18.72 -18.12
CA LEU A 229 20.17 19.15 -18.49
C LEU A 229 19.14 18.54 -17.57
N THR A 230 18.03 19.25 -17.41
CA THR A 230 16.88 18.72 -16.66
C THR A 230 15.64 18.75 -17.54
N PHE A 231 15.00 17.59 -17.72
CA PHE A 231 13.66 17.50 -18.28
C PHE A 231 12.67 17.29 -17.15
N ILE A 232 11.52 17.94 -17.26
CA ILE A 232 10.45 17.86 -16.27
C ILE A 232 9.15 17.57 -17.01
N ILE A 233 8.41 16.61 -16.52
CA ILE A 233 7.02 16.36 -16.91
C ILE A 233 6.12 16.60 -15.71
N THR A 234 5.05 17.36 -15.91
CA THR A 234 4.01 17.61 -14.89
C THR A 234 2.65 17.34 -15.49
N TRP A 235 1.70 16.96 -14.66
CA TRP A 235 0.33 16.71 -15.09
C TRP A 235 -0.67 17.31 -14.12
N PHE A 236 -1.87 17.53 -14.63
CA PHE A 236 -3.02 17.99 -13.88
C PHE A 236 -4.27 17.35 -14.48
N PHE A 237 -4.83 16.36 -13.82
CA PHE A 237 -6.02 15.64 -14.23
C PHE A 237 -7.04 15.64 -13.09
N PRO A 238 -7.84 16.73 -12.96
CA PRO A 238 -8.70 16.92 -11.79
C PRO A 238 -9.96 16.08 -11.84
N ASN A 239 -10.27 15.45 -12.99
CA ASN A 239 -11.56 14.82 -13.22
C ASN A 239 -11.61 13.41 -12.66
N PHE A 240 -11.81 13.32 -11.35
CA PHE A 240 -12.13 12.06 -10.70
C PHE A 240 -13.59 12.07 -10.26
N ILE A 241 -14.43 11.32 -10.97
CA ILE A 241 -15.87 11.24 -10.75
C ILE A 241 -16.21 9.81 -10.33
N LEU A 242 -16.89 9.67 -9.20
CA LEU A 242 -17.43 8.40 -8.74
C LEU A 242 -18.63 7.98 -9.59
N LYS A 243 -18.98 6.69 -9.49
CA LYS A 243 -20.11 6.11 -10.24
C LYS A 243 -21.46 6.78 -9.95
N ASP A 244 -21.62 7.38 -8.78
CA ASP A 244 -22.81 8.13 -8.38
C ASP A 244 -22.80 9.59 -8.87
N GLY A 245 -21.80 9.98 -9.65
CA GLY A 245 -21.65 11.33 -10.21
C GLY A 245 -20.96 12.35 -9.31
N ARG A 246 -20.55 11.98 -8.09
CA ARG A 246 -19.79 12.88 -7.22
C ARG A 246 -18.37 13.04 -7.73
N ARG A 247 -17.91 14.27 -7.87
CA ARG A 247 -16.52 14.60 -8.17
C ARG A 247 -15.71 14.68 -6.87
N VAL A 248 -14.70 13.88 -6.74
CA VAL A 248 -13.81 13.88 -5.56
C VAL A 248 -12.47 14.58 -5.82
N GLY A 249 -12.02 14.59 -7.07
CA GLY A 249 -10.80 15.28 -7.49
C GLY A 249 -9.53 14.75 -6.84
N HIS A 250 -8.43 15.48 -6.98
CA HIS A 250 -7.11 15.12 -6.45
C HIS A 250 -6.58 16.17 -5.48
N TYR A 251 -5.72 15.77 -4.53
CA TYR A 251 -5.15 16.64 -3.50
C TYR A 251 -4.39 17.85 -4.06
N TYR A 252 -3.68 17.68 -5.18
CA TYR A 252 -2.93 18.76 -5.82
C TYR A 252 -3.81 19.92 -6.32
N GLU A 253 -5.13 19.69 -6.50
CA GLU A 253 -6.08 20.77 -6.83
C GLU A 253 -6.25 21.82 -5.72
N ASN A 254 -5.81 21.51 -4.49
CA ASN A 254 -5.80 22.49 -3.41
C ASN A 254 -4.73 23.58 -3.60
N PHE A 255 -3.77 23.35 -4.52
CA PHE A 255 -2.62 24.22 -4.70
C PHE A 255 -2.44 24.71 -6.14
N PHE A 256 -2.97 23.99 -7.13
CA PHE A 256 -2.72 24.22 -8.54
C PHE A 256 -4.01 24.08 -9.36
N ASN A 257 -4.03 24.75 -10.53
CA ASN A 257 -5.12 24.69 -11.49
C ASN A 257 -4.69 24.19 -12.88
N SER A 258 -3.42 23.92 -13.07
CA SER A 258 -2.88 23.40 -14.34
C SER A 258 -1.51 22.76 -14.17
N CYS A 259 -1.09 21.94 -15.15
CA CYS A 259 0.26 21.41 -15.22
C CYS A 259 1.33 22.51 -15.27
N ALA A 260 1.02 23.67 -15.85
CA ALA A 260 1.94 24.80 -15.91
C ALA A 260 2.18 25.43 -14.52
N GLU A 261 1.15 25.55 -13.69
CA GLU A 261 1.32 26.01 -12.30
C GLU A 261 2.13 25.02 -11.45
N VAL A 262 1.94 23.72 -11.65
CA VAL A 262 2.80 22.67 -11.03
C VAL A 262 4.23 22.84 -11.50
N MET A 263 4.46 23.04 -12.81
CA MET A 263 5.78 23.24 -13.41
C MET A 263 6.50 24.45 -12.78
N ASP A 264 5.82 25.58 -12.70
CA ASP A 264 6.39 26.82 -12.13
C ASP A 264 6.76 26.64 -10.65
N TYR A 265 5.91 25.95 -9.89
CA TYR A 265 6.20 25.61 -8.48
C TYR A 265 7.43 24.71 -8.36
N VAL A 266 7.49 23.66 -9.17
CA VAL A 266 8.61 22.70 -9.15
C VAL A 266 9.92 23.37 -9.52
N ILE A 267 9.94 24.20 -10.59
CA ILE A 267 11.16 24.93 -10.99
C ILE A 267 11.64 25.87 -9.88
N LYS A 268 10.71 26.62 -9.27
CA LYS A 268 11.04 27.54 -8.17
C LYS A 268 11.62 26.82 -6.95
N LYS A 269 11.23 25.58 -6.71
CA LYS A 269 11.63 24.77 -5.56
C LYS A 269 12.62 23.65 -5.90
N LEU A 270 13.09 23.56 -7.15
CA LEU A 270 13.81 22.39 -7.66
C LEU A 270 14.98 21.96 -6.76
N ASN A 271 15.82 22.89 -6.36
CA ASN A 271 16.99 22.61 -5.52
C ASN A 271 16.56 22.03 -4.15
N TYR A 272 15.55 22.60 -3.51
CA TYR A 272 15.03 22.12 -2.24
C TYR A 272 14.42 20.70 -2.36
N LEU A 273 13.58 20.48 -3.39
CA LEU A 273 12.92 19.20 -3.62
C LEU A 273 13.94 18.09 -3.91
N GLU A 274 14.94 18.39 -4.73
CA GLU A 274 16.02 17.46 -5.01
C GLU A 274 16.89 17.20 -3.79
N GLU A 275 17.31 18.25 -3.08
CA GLU A 275 18.16 18.13 -1.88
C GLU A 275 17.51 17.24 -0.83
N LYS A 276 16.24 17.51 -0.46
CA LYS A 276 15.54 16.72 0.57
C LYS A 276 15.29 15.29 0.12
N THR A 277 14.92 15.07 -1.12
CA THR A 277 14.75 13.71 -1.68
C THR A 277 16.06 12.94 -1.68
N THR A 278 17.17 13.59 -2.07
CA THR A 278 18.51 12.96 -2.09
C THR A 278 19.01 12.70 -0.66
N GLN A 279 18.81 13.64 0.27
CA GLN A 279 19.16 13.43 1.67
C GLN A 279 18.46 12.22 2.27
N PHE A 280 17.15 12.10 2.04
CA PHE A 280 16.39 10.93 2.49
C PHE A 280 16.94 9.65 1.86
N HIS A 281 17.11 9.63 0.53
CA HIS A 281 17.68 8.51 -0.21
C HIS A 281 19.04 8.08 0.35
N ASP A 282 19.96 9.03 0.50
CA ASP A 282 21.33 8.72 0.91
C ASP A 282 21.39 8.20 2.35
N LEU A 283 20.60 8.77 3.27
CA LEU A 283 20.49 8.28 4.63
C LEU A 283 19.92 6.86 4.69
N PHE A 284 18.98 6.57 3.81
CA PHE A 284 18.33 5.26 3.75
C PHE A 284 19.26 4.18 3.18
N TYR A 285 19.90 4.44 2.01
CA TYR A 285 20.70 3.43 1.29
C TYR A 285 22.16 3.33 1.76
N ASN A 286 22.72 4.33 2.43
CA ASN A 286 24.07 4.28 2.98
C ASN A 286 24.08 3.80 4.45
N ALA A 287 23.30 2.78 4.78
CA ALA A 287 23.28 2.17 6.09
C ALA A 287 24.64 1.52 6.44
N GLU A 288 25.11 1.69 7.66
CA GLU A 288 26.26 0.98 8.21
C GLU A 288 25.78 0.03 9.33
N GLY A 289 26.24 -1.20 9.32
CA GLY A 289 25.80 -2.24 10.27
C GLY A 289 24.50 -2.95 9.89
N VAL A 290 23.96 -2.64 8.70
CA VAL A 290 22.82 -3.33 8.08
C VAL A 290 23.24 -3.80 6.69
N GLU A 291 22.89 -5.00 6.32
CA GLU A 291 23.23 -5.57 5.01
C GLU A 291 22.49 -4.83 3.89
N SER A 292 23.21 -4.40 2.85
CA SER A 292 22.65 -3.58 1.74
C SER A 292 21.47 -4.25 1.03
N TRP A 293 21.45 -5.58 0.92
CA TRP A 293 20.33 -6.29 0.31
C TRP A 293 19.03 -6.19 1.15
N ILE A 294 19.12 -6.08 2.49
CA ILE A 294 17.98 -5.82 3.37
C ILE A 294 17.46 -4.40 3.11
N VAL A 295 18.37 -3.44 2.99
CA VAL A 295 18.03 -2.05 2.69
C VAL A 295 17.33 -1.94 1.33
N ASP A 296 17.86 -2.62 0.29
CA ASP A 296 17.24 -2.70 -1.04
C ASP A 296 15.81 -3.26 -0.96
N LEU A 297 15.62 -4.33 -0.18
CA LEU A 297 14.34 -5.02 -0.05
C LEU A 297 13.28 -4.14 0.66
N ILE A 298 13.68 -3.44 1.72
CA ILE A 298 12.81 -2.48 2.41
C ILE A 298 12.49 -1.30 1.49
N GLY A 299 13.52 -0.74 0.83
CA GLY A 299 13.39 0.39 -0.08
C GLY A 299 12.47 0.10 -1.27
N ALA A 300 12.41 -1.15 -1.72
CA ALA A 300 11.50 -1.56 -2.78
C ALA A 300 10.03 -1.24 -2.45
N GLN A 301 9.64 -1.22 -1.19
CA GLN A 301 8.26 -0.95 -0.78
C GLN A 301 7.88 0.54 -0.83
N ILE A 302 8.84 1.45 -0.88
CA ILE A 302 8.58 2.87 -1.20
C ILE A 302 7.92 2.97 -2.59
N ALA A 303 8.31 2.11 -3.55
CA ALA A 303 7.66 2.03 -4.85
C ALA A 303 6.17 1.68 -4.75
N THR A 304 5.80 0.75 -3.88
CA THR A 304 4.40 0.39 -3.64
C THR A 304 3.60 1.57 -3.11
N LEU A 305 4.15 2.35 -2.18
CA LEU A 305 3.50 3.53 -1.61
C LEU A 305 3.20 4.60 -2.68
N VAL A 306 4.05 4.76 -3.68
CA VAL A 306 3.81 5.69 -4.79
C VAL A 306 2.81 5.12 -5.80
N LYS A 307 2.96 3.84 -6.17
CA LYS A 307 2.16 3.21 -7.23
C LYS A 307 0.71 2.93 -6.83
N SER A 308 0.46 2.62 -5.56
CA SER A 308 -0.81 2.03 -5.09
C SER A 308 -1.61 2.97 -4.21
N THR A 309 -1.45 4.30 -4.36
CA THR A 309 -2.12 5.27 -3.51
C THR A 309 -2.98 6.26 -4.28
N TRP A 310 -3.99 6.74 -3.58
CA TRP A 310 -4.93 7.75 -4.05
C TRP A 310 -5.16 8.78 -2.95
N LEU A 311 -4.99 10.06 -3.27
CA LEU A 311 -5.19 11.15 -2.34
C LEU A 311 -6.14 12.17 -2.99
N THR A 312 -7.34 12.30 -2.41
CA THR A 312 -8.40 13.15 -2.95
C THR A 312 -8.28 14.60 -2.48
N LYS A 313 -9.04 15.47 -3.12
CA LYS A 313 -9.08 16.91 -2.79
C LYS A 313 -9.48 17.19 -1.34
N ASP A 314 -10.35 16.37 -0.76
CA ASP A 314 -10.82 16.46 0.63
C ASP A 314 -10.00 15.65 1.63
N ASN A 315 -8.76 15.24 1.25
CA ASN A 315 -7.81 14.48 2.05
C ASN A 315 -8.20 13.03 2.38
N PHE A 316 -9.12 12.42 1.65
CA PHE A 316 -9.23 10.96 1.73
C PHE A 316 -7.95 10.35 1.18
N PHE A 317 -7.26 9.53 1.99
CA PHE A 317 -6.10 8.79 1.57
C PHE A 317 -6.45 7.30 1.46
N GLY A 318 -6.39 6.79 0.24
CA GLY A 318 -6.65 5.40 -0.08
C GLY A 318 -5.37 4.68 -0.49
N ILE A 319 -5.18 3.48 0.02
CA ILE A 319 -4.16 2.55 -0.47
C ILE A 319 -4.90 1.40 -1.12
N TRP A 320 -4.63 1.16 -2.40
CA TRP A 320 -5.17 0.02 -3.13
C TRP A 320 -4.60 -1.27 -2.55
N GLU A 321 -5.47 -2.23 -2.28
CA GLU A 321 -5.05 -3.55 -1.79
C GLU A 321 -4.11 -4.23 -2.77
N GLY A 322 -4.46 -4.23 -4.04
CA GLY A 322 -3.62 -4.71 -5.13
C GLY A 322 -4.16 -4.28 -6.48
N TYR A 323 -3.32 -4.36 -7.50
CA TYR A 323 -3.68 -4.10 -8.88
C TYR A 323 -3.67 -5.38 -9.69
N PHE A 324 -4.68 -5.58 -10.51
CA PHE A 324 -4.56 -6.53 -11.62
C PHE A 324 -3.85 -5.82 -12.77
N ASP A 325 -2.73 -6.38 -13.20
CA ASP A 325 -1.97 -5.83 -14.32
C ASP A 325 -2.83 -5.88 -15.59
N THR A 326 -3.10 -4.71 -16.19
CA THR A 326 -3.85 -4.60 -17.43
C THR A 326 -3.13 -5.24 -18.62
N SER A 327 -1.82 -5.41 -18.53
CA SER A 327 -1.06 -6.13 -19.55
C SER A 327 -1.42 -7.63 -19.61
N ASP A 328 -1.94 -8.20 -18.52
CA ASP A 328 -2.41 -9.58 -18.52
C ASP A 328 -3.89 -9.69 -18.94
N GLN A 329 -4.14 -9.54 -20.22
CA GLN A 329 -5.47 -9.67 -20.81
C GLN A 329 -6.16 -11.01 -20.51
N ARG A 330 -5.40 -12.04 -20.14
CA ARG A 330 -5.96 -13.34 -19.72
C ARG A 330 -6.70 -13.21 -18.39
N LYS A 331 -6.20 -12.36 -17.50
CA LYS A 331 -6.88 -12.04 -16.24
C LYS A 331 -8.11 -11.18 -16.45
N ILE A 332 -8.02 -10.20 -17.36
CA ILE A 332 -9.14 -9.32 -17.73
C ILE A 332 -10.32 -10.13 -18.23
N GLY A 333 -10.08 -11.03 -19.19
CA GLY A 333 -11.15 -11.89 -19.70
C GLY A 333 -11.71 -12.89 -18.69
N LYS A 334 -10.90 -13.32 -17.72
CA LYS A 334 -11.26 -14.33 -16.72
C LYS A 334 -11.96 -13.76 -15.50
N TYR A 335 -11.65 -12.51 -15.15
CA TYR A 335 -12.19 -11.83 -13.97
C TYR A 335 -12.74 -10.45 -14.32
N PRO A 336 -13.81 -10.40 -15.14
CA PRO A 336 -14.33 -9.12 -15.62
C PRO A 336 -14.84 -8.19 -14.52
N TYR A 337 -15.06 -8.68 -13.29
CA TYR A 337 -15.48 -7.86 -12.16
C TYR A 337 -14.33 -7.41 -11.26
N THR A 338 -13.17 -8.03 -11.36
CA THR A 338 -12.00 -7.60 -10.57
C THR A 338 -11.38 -6.37 -11.14
N ASP A 339 -11.73 -6.07 -12.36
CA ASP A 339 -11.30 -4.87 -13.04
C ASP A 339 -12.26 -3.70 -12.83
N GLY A 340 -13.37 -3.87 -12.14
CA GLY A 340 -14.30 -2.80 -11.82
C GLY A 340 -13.92 -2.04 -10.57
N PRO A 341 -14.25 -0.75 -10.51
CA PRO A 341 -14.07 0.04 -9.30
C PRO A 341 -14.68 -0.61 -8.07
N GLU A 342 -15.74 -1.38 -8.26
CA GLU A 342 -16.44 -2.07 -7.17
C GLU A 342 -15.67 -3.24 -6.57
N ASN A 343 -14.66 -3.74 -7.28
CA ASN A 343 -13.85 -4.88 -6.85
C ASN A 343 -12.42 -4.49 -6.48
N THR A 344 -12.10 -3.21 -6.58
CA THR A 344 -10.80 -2.69 -6.15
C THR A 344 -10.94 -2.20 -4.72
N ALA A 345 -10.37 -2.95 -3.78
CA ALA A 345 -10.42 -2.66 -2.37
C ALA A 345 -9.44 -1.55 -2.00
N LEU A 346 -9.91 -0.60 -1.21
CA LEU A 346 -9.12 0.48 -0.61
C LEU A 346 -9.12 0.28 0.90
N ASN A 347 -7.96 0.48 1.50
CA ASN A 347 -7.84 0.51 2.95
C ASN A 347 -8.41 -0.75 3.63
N THR A 348 -8.18 -1.92 3.03
CA THR A 348 -8.60 -3.22 3.57
C THR A 348 -7.96 -3.42 4.94
N ILE A 349 -8.77 -3.53 5.99
CA ILE A 349 -8.28 -3.44 7.38
C ILE A 349 -7.31 -4.56 7.72
N ASP A 350 -7.62 -5.81 7.34
CA ASP A 350 -6.74 -6.97 7.60
C ASP A 350 -5.41 -6.91 6.82
N VAL A 351 -5.35 -6.15 5.74
CA VAL A 351 -4.11 -5.86 5.02
C VAL A 351 -3.40 -4.64 5.61
N LEU A 352 -4.15 -3.61 6.04
CA LEU A 352 -3.62 -2.46 6.77
C LEU A 352 -2.98 -2.84 8.11
N LEU A 353 -3.45 -3.92 8.75
CA LEU A 353 -2.82 -4.47 9.95
C LEU A 353 -1.30 -4.63 9.78
N TYR A 354 -0.88 -5.01 8.59
CA TYR A 354 0.54 -5.14 8.22
C TYR A 354 1.09 -3.85 7.59
N ALA A 355 0.38 -3.24 6.67
CA ALA A 355 0.87 -2.11 5.87
C ALA A 355 1.01 -0.81 6.66
N LEU A 356 0.04 -0.50 7.54
CA LEU A 356 -0.05 0.80 8.19
C LEU A 356 1.13 1.14 9.12
N PRO A 357 1.73 0.19 9.87
CA PRO A 357 2.96 0.46 10.62
C PRO A 357 4.09 1.05 9.76
N GLY A 358 4.26 0.57 8.51
CA GLY A 358 5.25 1.12 7.59
C GLY A 358 4.88 2.49 7.04
N VAL A 359 3.62 2.68 6.64
CA VAL A 359 3.11 4.00 6.18
C VAL A 359 3.24 5.07 7.26
N MET A 360 2.92 4.69 8.50
CA MET A 360 2.99 5.57 9.67
C MET A 360 4.39 6.15 9.88
N LEU A 361 5.46 5.37 9.66
CA LEU A 361 6.82 5.84 9.83
C LEU A 361 7.20 6.95 8.86
N LEU A 362 6.65 6.93 7.65
CA LEU A 362 6.96 7.92 6.62
C LEU A 362 5.95 9.09 6.61
N PHE A 363 4.66 8.79 6.76
CA PHE A 363 3.57 9.76 6.66
C PHE A 363 2.51 9.53 7.74
N PRO A 364 2.81 9.83 9.00
CA PRO A 364 1.90 9.58 10.13
C PRO A 364 0.55 10.30 9.99
N GLU A 365 0.52 11.48 9.34
CA GLU A 365 -0.72 12.21 9.10
C GLU A 365 -1.63 11.47 8.11
N LEU A 366 -1.08 10.88 7.05
CA LEU A 366 -1.85 10.07 6.10
C LEU A 366 -2.36 8.78 6.76
N ALA A 367 -1.54 8.12 7.56
CA ALA A 367 -1.95 6.94 8.33
C ALA A 367 -3.08 7.28 9.32
N LYS A 368 -3.01 8.43 10.00
CA LYS A 368 -4.06 8.93 10.88
C LYS A 368 -5.38 9.20 10.12
N ASN A 369 -5.29 9.76 8.90
CA ASN A 369 -6.46 10.01 8.07
C ASN A 369 -7.18 8.72 7.67
N ILE A 370 -6.45 7.65 7.37
CA ILE A 370 -7.04 6.32 7.11
C ILE A 370 -7.88 5.86 8.33
N VAL A 371 -7.30 5.87 9.52
CA VAL A 371 -8.00 5.39 10.72
C VAL A 371 -9.22 6.26 11.07
N LYS A 372 -9.11 7.59 10.89
CA LYS A 372 -10.25 8.50 11.06
C LYS A 372 -11.39 8.21 10.08
N ASP A 373 -11.08 8.01 8.81
CA ASP A 373 -12.09 7.69 7.81
C ASP A 373 -12.77 6.34 8.11
N LEU A 374 -11.99 5.32 8.43
CA LEU A 374 -12.52 4.01 8.84
C LEU A 374 -13.42 4.12 10.07
N SER A 375 -13.06 4.93 11.07
CA SER A 375 -13.87 5.12 12.28
C SER A 375 -15.27 5.66 12.00
N ASN A 376 -15.40 6.49 10.96
CA ASN A 376 -16.70 7.05 10.55
C ASN A 376 -17.61 6.03 9.85
N ARG A 377 -17.05 4.88 9.44
CA ARG A 377 -17.72 3.82 8.67
C ARG A 377 -18.13 2.61 9.52
N ALA A 378 -17.95 2.67 10.84
CA ALA A 378 -18.48 1.65 11.74
C ALA A 378 -20.00 1.46 11.55
N LEU A 379 -20.48 0.24 11.66
CA LEU A 379 -21.87 -0.12 11.41
C LEU A 379 -22.82 0.61 12.38
N LYS A 380 -23.78 1.33 11.83
CA LYS A 380 -24.77 2.14 12.55
C LYS A 380 -26.18 1.53 12.41
N GLU A 381 -27.02 1.72 13.43
CA GLU A 381 -28.37 1.14 13.49
C GLU A 381 -29.36 1.60 12.42
N ASP A 382 -29.11 2.73 11.78
CA ASP A 382 -29.99 3.39 10.82
C ASP A 382 -29.61 3.13 9.36
N THR A 383 -28.74 2.15 9.12
CA THR A 383 -28.27 1.80 7.78
C THR A 383 -28.92 0.52 7.25
N PRO A 384 -29.08 0.38 5.92
CA PRO A 384 -29.52 -0.88 5.32
C PRO A 384 -28.62 -2.07 5.69
N GLU A 385 -27.31 -1.83 5.76
CA GLU A 385 -26.30 -2.83 6.14
C GLU A 385 -26.54 -3.37 7.55
N TYR A 386 -27.00 -2.54 8.48
CA TYR A 386 -27.35 -2.98 9.84
C TYR A 386 -28.48 -4.00 9.83
N VAL A 387 -29.54 -3.75 9.07
CA VAL A 387 -30.68 -4.67 8.95
C VAL A 387 -30.21 -6.03 8.41
N ILE A 388 -29.45 -5.97 7.31
CA ILE A 388 -28.97 -7.16 6.62
C ILE A 388 -28.04 -7.96 7.54
N PHE A 389 -27.10 -7.28 8.17
CA PHE A 389 -26.11 -7.94 9.00
C PHE A 389 -26.69 -8.44 10.34
N SER A 390 -27.73 -7.80 10.85
CA SER A 390 -28.49 -8.31 12.01
C SER A 390 -29.14 -9.68 11.70
N LEU A 391 -29.59 -9.87 10.48
CA LEU A 391 -30.20 -11.14 10.03
C LEU A 391 -29.16 -12.24 9.76
N ALA A 392 -27.87 -11.92 9.76
CA ALA A 392 -26.83 -12.91 9.66
C ALA A 392 -26.73 -13.82 10.91
N PHE A 393 -27.21 -13.33 12.06
CA PHE A 393 -27.23 -14.13 13.31
C PHE A 393 -28.44 -15.06 13.34
N PRO A 394 -28.24 -16.38 13.54
CA PRO A 394 -29.33 -17.36 13.53
C PRO A 394 -30.51 -17.03 14.48
N ASP A 395 -30.20 -16.50 15.66
CA ASP A 395 -31.21 -16.12 16.64
C ASP A 395 -32.13 -15.01 16.10
N ASN A 396 -31.54 -13.98 15.51
CA ASN A 396 -32.30 -12.89 14.90
C ASN A 396 -33.08 -13.36 13.68
N LEU A 397 -32.45 -14.19 12.81
CA LEU A 397 -33.09 -14.68 11.60
C LEU A 397 -34.32 -15.58 11.91
N ASN A 398 -34.21 -16.43 12.91
CA ASN A 398 -35.32 -17.30 13.31
C ASN A 398 -36.52 -16.48 13.82
N LYS A 399 -36.26 -15.50 14.69
CA LYS A 399 -37.31 -14.58 15.16
C LYS A 399 -37.93 -13.77 14.02
N TYR A 400 -37.09 -13.26 13.10
CA TYR A 400 -37.58 -12.54 11.93
C TYR A 400 -38.53 -13.41 11.08
N LYS A 401 -38.16 -14.65 10.81
CA LYS A 401 -39.02 -15.59 10.08
C LYS A 401 -40.37 -15.83 10.78
N GLU A 402 -40.37 -15.88 12.11
CA GLU A 402 -41.63 -16.01 12.89
C GLU A 402 -42.50 -14.76 12.78
N GLU A 403 -41.91 -13.56 12.84
CA GLU A 403 -42.62 -12.29 12.70
C GLU A 403 -43.20 -12.10 11.30
N VAL A 404 -42.43 -12.41 10.26
CA VAL A 404 -42.93 -12.36 8.85
C VAL A 404 -44.06 -13.37 8.59
N ARG A 405 -44.04 -14.52 9.24
CA ARG A 405 -45.15 -15.45 9.14
C ARG A 405 -46.44 -14.88 9.76
N LYS A 406 -46.36 -14.05 10.80
CA LYS A 406 -47.51 -13.39 11.45
C LYS A 406 -47.95 -12.15 10.64
N ASP A 407 -47.02 -11.36 10.12
CA ASP A 407 -47.28 -10.18 9.28
C ASP A 407 -46.32 -10.15 8.08
N PRO A 408 -46.74 -10.67 6.91
CA PRO A 408 -45.94 -10.70 5.69
C PRO A 408 -45.54 -9.29 5.18
N THR A 409 -46.27 -8.24 5.60
CA THR A 409 -45.95 -6.89 5.16
C THR A 409 -44.61 -6.37 5.73
N ILE A 410 -44.05 -7.02 6.76
CA ILE A 410 -42.74 -6.69 7.30
C ILE A 410 -41.65 -6.80 6.22
N SER A 411 -41.75 -7.74 5.30
CA SER A 411 -40.76 -7.96 4.23
C SER A 411 -40.89 -6.96 3.07
N THR A 412 -41.98 -6.21 2.98
CA THR A 412 -42.26 -5.27 1.89
C THR A 412 -42.35 -3.80 2.32
N ASP A 413 -42.48 -3.53 3.61
CA ASP A 413 -42.50 -2.21 4.20
C ASP A 413 -41.19 -1.93 4.93
N ILE A 414 -40.36 -1.04 4.37
CA ILE A 414 -39.05 -0.72 4.90
C ILE A 414 -39.11 -0.25 6.37
N LYS A 415 -40.08 0.58 6.71
CA LYS A 415 -40.22 1.12 8.07
C LYS A 415 -40.54 -0.01 9.05
N LYS A 416 -41.50 -0.86 8.73
CA LYS A 416 -41.84 -2.06 9.55
C LYS A 416 -40.65 -3.00 9.68
N LEU A 417 -39.87 -3.19 8.61
CA LEU A 417 -38.67 -4.01 8.61
C LEU A 417 -37.65 -3.49 9.64
N TYR A 418 -37.31 -2.22 9.58
CA TYR A 418 -36.35 -1.61 10.51
C TYR A 418 -36.84 -1.67 11.96
N GLU A 419 -38.11 -1.34 12.24
CA GLU A 419 -38.67 -1.41 13.56
C GLU A 419 -38.68 -2.84 14.11
N THR A 420 -39.01 -3.81 13.26
CA THR A 420 -39.03 -5.23 13.63
C THR A 420 -37.61 -5.73 13.95
N ILE A 421 -36.60 -5.42 13.11
CA ILE A 421 -35.22 -5.82 13.35
C ILE A 421 -34.66 -5.20 14.62
N LYS A 422 -34.89 -3.91 14.88
CA LYS A 422 -34.44 -3.25 16.12
C LYS A 422 -35.06 -3.92 17.36
N ARG A 423 -36.33 -4.30 17.33
CA ARG A 423 -36.98 -5.04 18.40
C ARG A 423 -36.37 -6.44 18.58
N ILE A 424 -36.18 -7.18 17.49
CA ILE A 424 -35.57 -8.51 17.53
C ILE A 424 -34.15 -8.47 18.12
N VAL A 425 -33.31 -7.56 17.65
CA VAL A 425 -31.95 -7.39 18.16
C VAL A 425 -31.91 -7.06 19.64
N LYS A 426 -32.84 -6.20 20.10
CA LYS A 426 -32.98 -5.89 21.54
C LYS A 426 -33.40 -7.12 22.37
N GLU A 427 -34.24 -7.99 21.84
CA GLU A 427 -34.70 -9.21 22.51
C GLU A 427 -33.63 -10.30 22.56
N THR A 428 -32.85 -10.46 21.50
CA THR A 428 -31.83 -11.51 21.38
C THR A 428 -30.48 -11.11 21.97
N GLY A 429 -30.23 -9.81 22.08
CA GLY A 429 -28.92 -9.26 22.44
C GLY A 429 -27.86 -9.40 21.34
N LYS A 430 -28.21 -9.95 20.17
CA LYS A 430 -27.29 -10.15 19.03
C LYS A 430 -27.23 -8.88 18.16
N ASP A 431 -26.60 -7.83 18.69
CA ASP A 431 -26.48 -6.51 18.08
C ASP A 431 -25.13 -6.32 17.38
N PRO A 432 -25.10 -6.21 16.03
CA PRO A 432 -23.87 -6.02 15.28
C PRO A 432 -23.38 -4.55 15.26
N LYS A 433 -24.09 -3.61 15.86
CA LYS A 433 -23.66 -2.20 15.90
C LYS A 433 -22.23 -2.05 16.37
N GLY A 434 -21.47 -1.23 15.67
CA GLY A 434 -20.06 -0.96 15.95
C GLY A 434 -19.09 -1.85 15.19
N ARG A 435 -19.53 -2.84 14.43
CA ARG A 435 -18.64 -3.62 13.57
C ARG A 435 -17.93 -2.74 12.56
N MET A 436 -16.66 -3.04 12.32
CA MET A 436 -15.85 -2.35 11.33
C MET A 436 -15.98 -2.99 9.96
N PRO A 437 -15.93 -2.20 8.87
CA PRO A 437 -16.02 -2.75 7.51
C PRO A 437 -14.72 -3.47 7.12
N HIS A 438 -14.83 -4.43 6.20
CA HIS A 438 -13.67 -5.12 5.67
C HIS A 438 -12.76 -4.17 4.87
N TYR A 439 -13.33 -3.49 3.86
CA TYR A 439 -12.62 -2.47 3.06
C TYR A 439 -13.56 -1.38 2.54
N ILE A 440 -12.97 -0.37 1.93
CA ILE A 440 -13.69 0.70 1.24
C ILE A 440 -13.63 0.40 -0.26
N ARG A 441 -14.79 0.43 -0.90
CA ARG A 441 -14.88 0.30 -2.36
C ARG A 441 -14.44 1.59 -3.03
N HIS A 442 -14.06 1.49 -4.28
CA HIS A 442 -13.76 2.65 -5.13
C HIS A 442 -14.87 3.71 -5.15
N SER A 443 -16.13 3.30 -5.02
CA SER A 443 -17.28 4.20 -4.86
C SER A 443 -17.32 4.94 -3.51
N LEU A 444 -16.34 4.77 -2.64
CA LEU A 444 -16.28 5.25 -1.26
C LEU A 444 -17.41 4.69 -0.36
N THR A 445 -18.05 3.60 -0.79
CA THR A 445 -18.95 2.82 0.05
C THR A 445 -18.16 1.70 0.75
N VAL A 446 -18.74 1.13 1.78
CA VAL A 446 -18.14 0.00 2.49
C VAL A 446 -18.46 -1.32 1.80
N ASP A 447 -17.62 -2.34 2.04
CA ASP A 447 -17.88 -3.69 1.55
C ASP A 447 -18.85 -4.43 2.49
N THR A 448 -18.34 -5.11 3.49
CA THR A 448 -19.10 -5.96 4.40
C THR A 448 -18.57 -5.86 5.83
N TYR A 449 -19.24 -6.54 6.78
CA TYR A 449 -18.93 -6.47 8.21
C TYR A 449 -18.79 -7.88 8.84
N GLU A 450 -18.62 -8.93 8.02
CA GLU A 450 -18.68 -10.32 8.48
C GLU A 450 -17.41 -10.85 9.12
N ARG A 451 -16.26 -10.19 8.91
CA ARG A 451 -14.97 -10.68 9.42
C ARG A 451 -14.82 -10.44 10.91
N ILE A 452 -14.39 -11.48 11.62
CA ILE A 452 -14.30 -11.49 13.08
C ILE A 452 -13.03 -10.81 13.60
N ASP A 453 -11.97 -10.84 12.82
CA ASP A 453 -10.65 -10.28 13.14
C ASP A 453 -10.56 -8.76 12.89
N ILE A 454 -11.35 -8.21 12.00
CA ILE A 454 -11.30 -6.80 11.59
C ILE A 454 -11.49 -5.84 12.79
N ASN A 455 -12.34 -6.19 13.74
CA ASN A 455 -12.63 -5.31 14.88
C ASN A 455 -11.43 -5.15 15.82
N PRO A 456 -10.76 -6.23 16.29
CA PRO A 456 -9.52 -6.08 17.05
C PRO A 456 -8.39 -5.45 16.23
N GLU A 457 -8.27 -5.74 14.93
CA GLU A 457 -7.30 -5.12 14.06
C GLU A 457 -7.46 -3.61 13.99
N PHE A 458 -8.68 -3.11 13.79
CA PHE A 458 -8.96 -1.67 13.83
C PHE A 458 -8.52 -1.02 15.15
N VAL A 459 -8.77 -1.68 16.28
CA VAL A 459 -8.35 -1.19 17.60
C VAL A 459 -6.83 -1.07 17.69
N LEU A 460 -6.12 -2.07 17.19
CA LEU A 460 -4.64 -2.06 17.16
C LEU A 460 -4.10 -0.93 16.31
N LEU A 461 -4.65 -0.75 15.10
CA LEU A 461 -4.28 0.36 14.21
C LEU A 461 -4.54 1.72 14.84
N TYR A 462 -5.72 1.89 15.44
CA TYR A 462 -6.09 3.11 16.17
C TYR A 462 -5.09 3.46 17.28
N TYR A 463 -4.79 2.50 18.15
CA TYR A 463 -3.93 2.74 19.29
C TYR A 463 -2.46 2.91 18.88
N LEU A 464 -2.01 2.20 17.85
CA LEU A 464 -0.68 2.37 17.26
C LEU A 464 -0.46 3.81 16.78
N ILE A 465 -1.40 4.35 16.00
CA ILE A 465 -1.32 5.73 15.50
C ILE A 465 -1.34 6.74 16.63
N ALA A 466 -2.23 6.58 17.60
CA ALA A 466 -2.31 7.46 18.76
C ALA A 466 -1.02 7.47 19.57
N ARG A 467 -0.44 6.29 19.79
CA ARG A 467 0.80 6.11 20.55
C ARG A 467 2.02 6.67 19.82
N TYR A 468 2.12 6.43 18.52
CA TYR A 468 3.22 6.94 17.70
C TYR A 468 3.19 8.47 17.58
N THR A 469 2.01 9.04 17.32
CA THR A 469 1.88 10.50 17.10
C THR A 469 1.77 11.31 18.39
N GLY A 470 1.39 10.70 19.51
CA GLY A 470 1.09 11.41 20.76
C GLY A 470 -0.18 12.26 20.71
N ASP A 471 -1.00 12.10 19.67
CA ASP A 471 -2.22 12.90 19.45
C ASP A 471 -3.35 12.45 20.38
N ARG A 472 -3.48 13.14 21.52
CA ARG A 472 -4.52 12.86 22.54
C ARG A 472 -5.93 13.21 22.06
N ASP A 473 -6.08 14.17 21.17
CA ASP A 473 -7.38 14.50 20.59
C ASP A 473 -7.85 13.41 19.63
N PHE A 474 -6.93 12.87 18.83
CA PHE A 474 -7.19 11.70 18.02
C PHE A 474 -7.52 10.48 18.89
N LEU A 475 -6.71 10.21 19.93
CA LEU A 475 -6.98 9.13 20.91
C LEU A 475 -8.41 9.22 21.43
N LYS A 476 -8.83 10.40 21.89
CA LYS A 476 -10.17 10.64 22.43
C LYS A 476 -11.28 10.51 21.40
N SER A 477 -11.07 11.04 20.19
CA SER A 477 -12.11 11.12 19.15
C SER A 477 -12.52 9.75 18.59
N VAL A 478 -11.60 8.77 18.58
CA VAL A 478 -11.84 7.43 18.03
C VAL A 478 -12.12 6.37 19.10
N TYR A 479 -11.83 6.67 20.37
CA TYR A 479 -11.93 5.70 21.48
C TYR A 479 -13.28 5.00 21.58
N GLU A 480 -14.39 5.74 21.54
CA GLU A 480 -15.72 5.14 21.66
C GLU A 480 -16.07 4.23 20.48
N VAL A 481 -15.57 4.54 19.29
CA VAL A 481 -15.74 3.67 18.12
C VAL A 481 -14.94 2.38 18.31
N ALA A 482 -13.68 2.49 18.75
CA ALA A 482 -12.81 1.34 19.00
C ALA A 482 -13.40 0.43 20.11
N LYS A 483 -13.91 1.00 21.19
CA LYS A 483 -14.61 0.29 22.25
C LYS A 483 -15.85 -0.42 21.73
N ASN A 484 -16.71 0.28 20.97
CA ASN A 484 -17.92 -0.30 20.39
C ASN A 484 -17.61 -1.43 19.41
N ALA A 485 -16.50 -1.35 18.68
CA ALA A 485 -16.03 -2.41 17.79
C ALA A 485 -15.78 -3.72 18.57
N ILE A 486 -15.09 -3.64 19.71
CA ILE A 486 -14.86 -4.79 20.61
C ILE A 486 -16.17 -5.28 21.20
N GLU A 487 -16.99 -4.39 21.76
CA GLU A 487 -18.26 -4.76 22.39
C GLU A 487 -19.22 -5.44 21.41
N SER A 488 -19.17 -5.13 20.12
CA SER A 488 -19.99 -5.81 19.11
C SER A 488 -19.64 -7.29 18.97
N ILE A 489 -18.36 -7.66 19.06
CA ILE A 489 -17.92 -9.06 19.05
C ILE A 489 -18.27 -9.75 20.37
N ILE A 490 -18.10 -9.08 21.51
CA ILE A 490 -18.51 -9.61 22.82
C ILE A 490 -20.00 -10.00 22.81
N ARG A 491 -20.86 -9.14 22.28
CA ARG A 491 -22.30 -9.39 22.20
C ARG A 491 -22.69 -10.52 21.24
N THR A 492 -21.89 -10.72 20.20
CA THR A 492 -22.34 -11.54 19.06
C THR A 492 -21.57 -12.84 18.85
N GLN A 493 -20.23 -12.83 19.05
CA GLN A 493 -19.36 -13.93 18.60
C GLN A 493 -18.21 -14.24 19.58
N THR A 494 -18.49 -14.40 20.86
CA THR A 494 -17.51 -14.91 21.83
C THR A 494 -17.99 -16.19 22.50
N LEU A 495 -17.06 -17.06 22.84
CA LEU A 495 -17.22 -18.20 23.74
C LEU A 495 -16.06 -18.16 24.73
N ASP A 496 -16.35 -18.33 26.04
CA ASP A 496 -15.34 -18.21 27.11
C ASP A 496 -14.54 -16.88 27.07
N GLY A 497 -15.12 -15.80 26.50
CA GLY A 497 -14.48 -14.48 26.35
C GLY A 497 -13.53 -14.34 25.16
N LEU A 498 -13.24 -15.42 24.43
CA LEU A 498 -12.47 -15.38 23.19
C LEU A 498 -13.39 -15.30 21.96
N PRO A 499 -12.99 -14.65 20.88
CA PRO A 499 -13.70 -14.70 19.60
C PRO A 499 -13.87 -16.14 19.13
N TYR A 500 -15.08 -16.45 18.69
CA TYR A 500 -15.46 -17.82 18.36
C TYR A 500 -16.13 -17.89 16.99
N LEU A 501 -15.54 -18.65 16.09
CA LEU A 501 -16.06 -18.92 14.74
C LEU A 501 -17.15 -19.98 14.84
N THR A 502 -18.41 -19.52 14.89
CA THR A 502 -19.59 -20.38 15.09
C THR A 502 -19.94 -21.23 13.87
N LEU A 503 -19.49 -20.80 12.69
CA LEU A 503 -19.62 -21.51 11.43
C LEU A 503 -18.24 -21.59 10.77
N PRO A 504 -17.97 -22.63 9.98
CA PRO A 504 -16.74 -22.67 9.21
C PRO A 504 -16.58 -21.40 8.36
N SER A 505 -15.41 -20.77 8.46
CA SER A 505 -15.05 -19.65 7.62
C SER A 505 -14.50 -20.14 6.27
N GLY A 506 -14.24 -19.20 5.35
CA GLY A 506 -13.59 -19.48 4.08
C GLY A 506 -14.56 -19.60 2.89
N ILE A 507 -14.05 -19.17 1.72
CA ILE A 507 -14.82 -19.09 0.47
C ILE A 507 -15.35 -20.46 0.03
N GLU A 508 -14.58 -21.53 0.21
CA GLU A 508 -15.00 -22.87 -0.19
C GLU A 508 -16.18 -23.37 0.66
N TRP A 509 -16.17 -23.12 1.94
CA TRP A 509 -17.32 -23.41 2.80
C TRP A 509 -18.52 -22.54 2.44
N MET A 510 -18.33 -21.26 2.19
CA MET A 510 -19.39 -20.36 1.75
C MET A 510 -20.06 -20.83 0.45
N ARG A 511 -19.27 -21.32 -0.52
CA ARG A 511 -19.81 -21.91 -1.77
C ARG A 511 -20.69 -23.12 -1.47
N HIS A 512 -20.26 -23.96 -0.52
CA HIS A 512 -21.04 -25.12 -0.11
C HIS A 512 -22.36 -24.70 0.57
N VAL A 513 -22.30 -23.78 1.53
CA VAL A 513 -23.46 -23.23 2.22
C VAL A 513 -24.40 -22.51 1.26
N ASN A 514 -23.88 -21.72 0.32
CA ASN A 514 -24.67 -21.04 -0.69
C ASN A 514 -25.44 -22.02 -1.59
N ASN A 515 -24.83 -23.14 -1.96
CA ASN A 515 -25.53 -24.18 -2.73
C ASN A 515 -26.67 -24.81 -1.93
N MET A 516 -26.49 -24.94 -0.61
CA MET A 516 -27.56 -25.40 0.29
C MET A 516 -28.66 -24.34 0.50
N LEU A 517 -28.28 -23.06 0.56
CA LEU A 517 -29.15 -21.91 0.80
C LEU A 517 -29.89 -21.42 -0.46
N LYS A 518 -29.38 -21.70 -1.64
CA LYS A 518 -30.09 -21.40 -2.91
C LYS A 518 -31.50 -21.96 -2.98
N ALA A 519 -31.81 -22.96 -2.15
CA ALA A 519 -33.15 -23.49 -1.96
C ALA A 519 -34.03 -22.65 -1.03
N ASN A 520 -33.54 -21.54 -0.44
CA ASN A 520 -34.31 -20.78 0.56
C ASN A 520 -34.66 -19.38 0.03
N ASP A 521 -35.94 -19.13 -0.29
CA ASP A 521 -36.46 -17.90 -0.88
C ASP A 521 -36.21 -16.64 -0.04
N ALA A 522 -35.92 -16.74 1.25
CA ALA A 522 -35.66 -15.61 2.13
C ALA A 522 -34.39 -14.81 1.77
N TYR A 523 -33.39 -15.43 1.16
CA TYR A 523 -32.17 -14.76 0.70
C TYR A 523 -32.36 -13.99 -0.60
N LYS A 524 -33.27 -14.44 -1.47
CA LYS A 524 -33.61 -13.72 -2.72
C LYS A 524 -34.28 -12.38 -2.45
N ILE A 525 -35.07 -12.31 -1.38
CA ILE A 525 -35.82 -11.10 -0.98
C ILE A 525 -34.87 -10.01 -0.49
N LEU A 526 -33.75 -10.37 0.13
CA LEU A 526 -32.79 -9.42 0.70
C LEU A 526 -31.68 -9.01 -0.26
N GLY A 527 -31.63 -9.57 -1.49
CA GLY A 527 -30.63 -9.23 -2.51
C GLY A 527 -29.20 -9.64 -2.14
N TYR A 528 -29.03 -10.48 -1.12
CA TYR A 528 -27.73 -10.93 -0.64
C TYR A 528 -27.42 -12.35 -1.09
N HIS A 529 -26.21 -12.56 -1.57
CA HIS A 529 -25.76 -13.86 -2.05
C HIS A 529 -25.06 -14.69 -0.99
N THR A 530 -24.63 -14.07 0.12
CA THR A 530 -23.85 -14.76 1.17
C THR A 530 -24.01 -14.08 2.51
N LEU A 531 -24.30 -14.85 3.56
CA LEU A 531 -24.19 -14.44 4.96
C LEU A 531 -23.11 -15.28 5.61
N ALA A 532 -21.87 -14.81 5.55
CA ALA A 532 -20.74 -15.40 6.25
C ALA A 532 -20.51 -14.62 7.56
N LEU A 533 -20.74 -15.25 8.68
CA LEU A 533 -20.53 -14.64 10.02
C LEU A 533 -19.12 -14.79 10.55
N SER A 534 -18.28 -15.54 9.88
CA SER A 534 -17.04 -16.05 10.47
C SER A 534 -15.89 -15.98 9.49
N MET A 535 -15.89 -14.97 8.62
CA MET A 535 -14.75 -14.71 7.75
C MET A 535 -13.57 -14.14 8.57
N GLN A 536 -12.38 -14.33 8.07
CA GLN A 536 -11.14 -13.81 8.64
C GLN A 536 -10.15 -13.50 7.47
N THR A 537 -8.98 -12.93 7.77
CA THR A 537 -8.04 -12.42 6.75
C THR A 537 -7.60 -13.47 5.72
N LEU A 538 -7.47 -14.74 6.12
CA LEU A 538 -7.17 -15.87 5.22
C LEU A 538 -8.47 -16.45 4.69
N ASP A 539 -9.26 -15.66 3.99
CA ASP A 539 -10.66 -15.86 3.64
C ASP A 539 -10.96 -17.08 2.76
N ASP A 540 -9.98 -17.60 2.05
CA ASP A 540 -10.06 -18.86 1.31
C ASP A 540 -9.73 -20.09 2.17
N TRP A 541 -9.25 -19.90 3.41
CA TRP A 541 -8.87 -21.00 4.33
C TRP A 541 -9.92 -21.19 5.42
N SER A 542 -10.60 -22.33 5.40
CA SER A 542 -11.72 -22.60 6.30
C SER A 542 -11.26 -22.94 7.71
N TRP A 543 -11.72 -22.14 8.70
CA TRP A 543 -11.48 -22.33 10.13
C TRP A 543 -12.80 -22.50 10.90
N LEU A 544 -12.74 -23.08 12.11
CA LEU A 544 -13.87 -23.25 13.00
C LEU A 544 -13.42 -23.14 14.45
N GLY A 545 -14.27 -22.55 15.32
CA GLY A 545 -13.98 -22.44 16.73
C GLY A 545 -12.96 -21.35 17.08
N PHE A 546 -11.98 -21.66 17.91
CA PHE A 546 -10.91 -20.75 18.30
C PHE A 546 -9.73 -20.85 17.33
N SER A 547 -9.12 -19.71 16.99
CA SER A 547 -7.87 -19.63 16.22
C SER A 547 -6.84 -18.76 16.96
N PRO A 548 -5.57 -19.11 16.99
CA PRO A 548 -4.54 -18.31 17.65
C PRO A 548 -4.40 -16.91 17.01
N PHE A 549 -4.50 -16.82 15.68
CA PHE A 549 -4.45 -15.56 14.98
C PHE A 549 -5.48 -14.56 15.53
N VAL A 550 -6.76 -14.94 15.54
CA VAL A 550 -7.84 -14.07 16.00
C VAL A 550 -7.76 -13.85 17.52
N SER A 551 -7.43 -14.91 18.30
CA SER A 551 -7.35 -14.83 19.77
C SER A 551 -6.27 -13.87 20.25
N PHE A 552 -5.05 -13.89 19.66
CA PHE A 552 -3.98 -12.98 20.08
C PHE A 552 -4.20 -11.55 19.60
N LEU A 553 -4.78 -11.32 18.42
CA LEU A 553 -5.22 -9.98 18.01
C LEU A 553 -6.24 -9.41 18.99
N TRP A 554 -7.22 -10.23 19.39
CA TRP A 554 -8.23 -9.87 20.36
C TRP A 554 -7.64 -9.49 21.72
N ILE A 555 -6.80 -10.33 22.29
CA ILE A 555 -6.16 -10.15 23.60
C ILE A 555 -5.36 -8.84 23.59
N THR A 556 -4.58 -8.60 22.53
CA THR A 556 -3.78 -7.38 22.41
C THR A 556 -4.65 -6.14 22.23
N ALA A 557 -5.76 -6.23 21.50
CA ALA A 557 -6.69 -5.12 21.33
C ALA A 557 -7.40 -4.75 22.66
N LEU A 558 -7.74 -5.74 23.49
CA LEU A 558 -8.30 -5.50 24.80
C LEU A 558 -7.31 -4.78 25.72
N GLU A 559 -6.04 -5.20 25.70
CA GLU A 559 -4.99 -4.53 26.49
C GLU A 559 -4.74 -3.11 25.98
N ALA A 560 -4.72 -2.89 24.66
CA ALA A 560 -4.63 -1.55 24.08
C ALA A 560 -5.78 -0.64 24.53
N LEU A 561 -7.02 -1.16 24.61
CA LEU A 561 -8.15 -0.40 25.15
C LEU A 561 -8.04 -0.14 26.66
N ASN A 562 -7.53 -1.11 27.44
CA ASN A 562 -7.25 -0.90 28.86
C ASN A 562 -6.29 0.29 29.03
N GLU A 563 -5.17 0.32 28.28
CA GLU A 563 -4.21 1.42 28.34
C GLU A 563 -4.80 2.75 27.85
N ALA A 564 -5.50 2.75 26.70
CA ALA A 564 -6.18 3.94 26.18
C ALA A 564 -7.18 4.53 27.17
N SER A 565 -7.94 3.67 27.84
CA SER A 565 -8.96 4.10 28.83
C SER A 565 -8.35 4.75 30.06
N LYS A 566 -7.20 4.25 30.55
CA LYS A 566 -6.43 4.87 31.64
C LYS A 566 -6.00 6.28 31.28
N LEU A 567 -5.47 6.46 30.07
CA LEU A 567 -5.03 7.77 29.56
C LEU A 567 -6.18 8.78 29.40
N LEU A 568 -7.41 8.28 29.18
CA LEU A 568 -8.63 9.09 29.05
C LEU A 568 -9.39 9.29 30.37
N ASN A 569 -8.87 8.81 31.51
CA ASN A 569 -9.53 8.84 32.83
C ASN A 569 -10.92 8.19 32.81
N SER A 570 -11.14 7.18 31.98
CA SER A 570 -12.37 6.40 31.86
C SER A 570 -12.04 4.90 31.92
N PRO A 571 -11.56 4.41 33.10
CA PRO A 571 -10.94 3.09 33.17
C PRO A 571 -11.92 1.99 32.77
N GLN A 572 -11.52 1.26 31.74
CA GLN A 572 -12.08 -0.01 31.32
C GLN A 572 -11.10 -1.11 31.77
N ASN A 573 -11.62 -2.21 32.25
CA ASN A 573 -10.78 -3.34 32.66
C ASN A 573 -11.27 -4.63 32.02
N TYR A 574 -10.56 -5.05 30.97
CA TYR A 574 -10.73 -6.38 30.38
C TYR A 574 -9.72 -7.34 31.04
N GLU A 575 -10.16 -8.52 31.44
CA GLU A 575 -9.33 -9.52 32.15
C GLU A 575 -8.46 -10.32 31.15
N VAL A 576 -7.41 -9.69 30.64
CA VAL A 576 -6.54 -10.21 29.59
C VAL A 576 -5.82 -11.49 30.01
N LYS A 577 -5.35 -11.58 31.27
CA LYS A 577 -4.61 -12.74 31.78
C LYS A 577 -5.40 -14.05 31.66
N GLU A 578 -6.66 -14.03 32.04
CA GLU A 578 -7.54 -15.22 31.96
C GLU A 578 -7.71 -15.68 30.50
N LEU A 579 -7.78 -14.71 29.53
CA LEU A 579 -7.93 -15.04 28.12
C LEU A 579 -6.67 -15.69 27.55
N ILE A 580 -5.49 -15.27 28.02
CA ILE A 580 -4.21 -15.91 27.63
C ILE A 580 -4.17 -17.36 28.12
N GLU A 581 -4.60 -17.62 29.37
CA GLU A 581 -4.67 -18.97 29.94
C GLU A 581 -5.63 -19.86 29.12
N LYS A 582 -6.78 -19.32 28.70
CA LYS A 582 -7.75 -20.02 27.86
C LYS A 582 -7.19 -20.31 26.47
N ALA A 583 -6.58 -19.32 25.81
CA ALA A 583 -5.92 -19.53 24.50
C ALA A 583 -4.84 -20.61 24.57
N ASN A 584 -4.02 -20.60 25.63
CA ASN A 584 -3.05 -21.65 25.88
C ASN A 584 -3.69 -23.04 26.06
N LYS A 585 -4.75 -23.10 26.84
CA LYS A 585 -5.46 -24.36 27.12
C LYS A 585 -6.06 -24.98 25.86
N TYR A 586 -6.62 -24.17 24.97
CA TYR A 586 -7.32 -24.67 23.80
C TYR A 586 -6.39 -24.93 22.60
N LEU A 587 -5.34 -24.13 22.47
CA LEU A 587 -4.62 -24.04 21.21
C LEU A 587 -3.13 -24.46 21.29
N TRP A 588 -2.51 -24.44 22.47
CA TRP A 588 -1.09 -24.79 22.62
C TRP A 588 -0.87 -26.30 22.62
N ASN A 589 -0.04 -26.80 21.70
CA ASN A 589 0.25 -28.25 21.59
C ASN A 589 1.57 -28.69 22.24
N GLY A 590 2.30 -27.74 22.87
CA GLY A 590 3.62 -27.99 23.47
C GLY A 590 4.79 -27.44 22.65
N GLU A 591 4.60 -27.15 21.36
CA GLU A 591 5.61 -26.62 20.45
C GLU A 591 5.14 -25.32 19.77
N TYR A 592 3.89 -25.23 19.32
CA TYR A 592 3.26 -24.07 18.68
C TYR A 592 1.76 -24.05 18.94
N TYR A 593 1.07 -22.99 18.48
CA TYR A 593 -0.39 -22.96 18.52
C TYR A 593 -0.96 -23.60 17.25
N ILE A 594 -1.89 -24.56 17.42
CA ILE A 594 -2.60 -25.19 16.30
C ILE A 594 -3.50 -24.17 15.59
N ASN A 595 -3.75 -24.38 14.33
CA ASN A 595 -4.46 -23.40 13.46
C ASN A 595 -5.86 -23.05 14.01
N TRP A 596 -6.64 -24.07 14.42
CA TRP A 596 -7.92 -23.86 15.11
C TRP A 596 -8.39 -25.09 15.88
N TYR A 597 -9.28 -24.86 16.86
CA TYR A 597 -9.95 -25.90 17.64
C TYR A 597 -11.37 -25.49 17.96
N ASP A 598 -12.33 -26.37 17.69
CA ASP A 598 -13.72 -26.23 18.12
C ASP A 598 -14.04 -27.17 19.29
N PRO A 599 -14.25 -26.63 20.52
CA PRO A 599 -14.56 -27.43 21.68
C PRO A 599 -15.96 -28.05 21.66
N ILE A 600 -16.87 -27.58 20.79
CA ILE A 600 -18.24 -28.10 20.71
C ILE A 600 -18.27 -29.39 19.88
N SER A 601 -17.65 -29.39 18.69
CA SER A 601 -17.57 -30.58 17.84
C SER A 601 -16.34 -31.46 18.12
N ASN A 602 -15.40 -30.96 18.90
CA ASN A 602 -14.06 -31.54 19.12
C ASN A 602 -13.25 -31.70 17.82
N LEU A 603 -13.56 -30.92 16.79
CA LEU A 603 -12.76 -30.87 15.56
C LEU A 603 -11.60 -29.89 15.73
N ARG A 604 -10.51 -30.17 15.06
CA ARG A 604 -9.32 -29.32 15.10
C ARG A 604 -8.44 -29.46 13.85
N ASP A 605 -7.66 -28.45 13.59
CA ASP A 605 -6.59 -28.43 12.59
C ASP A 605 -5.26 -28.20 13.28
N ASP A 606 -4.47 -29.28 13.37
CA ASP A 606 -3.16 -29.26 14.02
C ASP A 606 -2.05 -28.62 13.13
N SER A 607 -2.37 -28.10 11.96
CA SER A 607 -1.42 -27.37 11.13
C SER A 607 -0.98 -26.07 11.80
N LEU A 608 0.20 -25.56 11.42
CA LEU A 608 0.76 -24.32 11.93
C LEU A 608 0.44 -23.19 10.96
N ASN A 609 -0.18 -22.12 11.46
CA ASN A 609 -0.36 -20.87 10.73
C ASN A 609 0.82 -19.92 11.00
N ALA A 610 1.51 -19.46 9.95
CA ALA A 610 2.64 -18.56 10.08
C ALA A 610 2.30 -17.24 10.79
N SER A 611 1.03 -16.78 10.68
CA SER A 611 0.55 -15.55 11.31
C SER A 611 -0.03 -15.75 12.72
N GLN A 612 0.15 -16.93 13.34
CA GLN A 612 -0.51 -17.32 14.59
C GLN A 612 -0.32 -16.32 15.75
N ILE A 613 0.78 -15.59 15.80
CA ILE A 613 1.11 -14.64 16.87
C ILE A 613 1.25 -13.19 16.36
N THR A 614 0.52 -12.80 15.32
CA THR A 614 0.50 -11.40 14.85
C THR A 614 0.09 -10.41 15.94
N GLY A 615 -0.80 -10.82 16.85
CA GLY A 615 -1.15 -10.03 18.05
C GLY A 615 0.06 -9.77 18.96
N ASP A 616 0.94 -10.74 19.18
CA ASP A 616 2.17 -10.57 19.97
C ASP A 616 3.19 -9.63 19.29
N TRP A 617 3.26 -9.62 17.96
CA TRP A 617 4.02 -8.59 17.24
C TRP A 617 3.52 -7.19 17.56
N TYR A 618 2.21 -6.98 17.65
CA TYR A 618 1.63 -5.71 18.09
C TYR A 618 1.95 -5.37 19.54
N VAL A 619 2.12 -6.36 20.42
CA VAL A 619 2.66 -6.13 21.78
C VAL A 619 4.04 -5.47 21.71
N GLN A 620 4.91 -5.95 20.83
CA GLN A 620 6.24 -5.35 20.62
C GLN A 620 6.15 -3.94 20.04
N LEU A 621 5.33 -3.73 19.00
CA LEU A 621 5.13 -2.40 18.38
C LEU A 621 4.59 -1.37 19.37
N LEU A 622 3.65 -1.79 20.20
CA LEU A 622 2.97 -0.94 21.16
C LEU A 622 3.72 -0.85 22.51
N GLY A 623 4.76 -1.68 22.72
CA GLY A 623 5.44 -1.75 24.02
C GLY A 623 4.48 -2.05 25.17
N LEU A 624 3.51 -2.94 24.94
CA LEU A 624 2.59 -3.43 25.97
C LEU A 624 3.26 -4.50 26.83
N GLN A 625 2.60 -4.91 27.90
CA GLN A 625 3.09 -6.02 28.72
C GLN A 625 3.10 -7.31 27.91
N GLU A 626 4.24 -7.98 27.86
CA GLU A 626 4.40 -9.26 27.17
C GLU A 626 3.55 -10.36 27.83
N PHE A 627 2.87 -11.16 27.02
CA PHE A 627 2.12 -12.33 27.49
C PHE A 627 2.64 -13.66 26.96
N LEU A 628 3.55 -13.63 26.00
CA LEU A 628 4.36 -14.79 25.61
C LEU A 628 5.78 -14.59 26.14
N ASP A 629 6.32 -15.63 26.80
CA ASP A 629 7.72 -15.61 27.20
C ASP A 629 8.67 -15.91 26.02
N TYR A 630 9.94 -15.57 26.20
CA TYR A 630 10.97 -15.74 25.19
C TYR A 630 11.07 -17.19 24.67
N GLU A 631 11.03 -18.19 25.56
CA GLU A 631 11.18 -19.60 25.15
C GLU A 631 9.99 -20.07 24.31
N LYS A 632 8.79 -19.57 24.60
CA LYS A 632 7.61 -19.87 23.81
C LYS A 632 7.67 -19.21 22.42
N ARG A 633 8.06 -17.93 22.33
CA ARG A 633 8.31 -17.26 21.02
C ARG A 633 9.37 -17.98 20.22
N LYS A 634 10.47 -18.37 20.85
CA LYS A 634 11.55 -19.16 20.23
C LYS A 634 11.05 -20.49 19.68
N SER A 635 10.23 -21.21 20.44
CA SER A 635 9.63 -22.47 19.99
C SER A 635 8.75 -22.25 18.77
N ILE A 636 7.90 -21.21 18.78
CA ILE A 636 7.01 -20.86 17.67
C ILE A 636 7.81 -20.49 16.42
N PHE A 637 8.81 -19.58 16.52
CA PHE A 637 9.63 -19.19 15.38
C PHE A 637 10.43 -20.36 14.80
N SER A 638 10.99 -21.21 15.66
CA SER A 638 11.69 -22.43 15.23
C SER A 638 10.73 -23.37 14.49
N SER A 639 9.50 -23.51 14.97
CA SER A 639 8.47 -24.35 14.33
C SER A 639 8.02 -23.77 12.97
N ILE A 640 7.88 -22.46 12.84
CA ILE A 640 7.57 -21.79 11.56
C ILE A 640 8.68 -22.09 10.54
N ILE A 641 9.95 -21.94 10.93
CA ILE A 641 11.09 -22.29 10.05
C ILE A 641 11.09 -23.77 9.70
N LYS A 642 10.77 -24.64 10.65
CA LYS A 642 10.78 -26.09 10.44
C LYS A 642 9.66 -26.61 9.55
N TYR A 643 8.45 -26.06 9.67
CA TYR A 643 7.24 -26.61 9.07
C TYR A 643 6.66 -25.81 7.90
N ASN A 644 6.89 -24.48 7.87
CA ASN A 644 6.32 -23.59 6.84
C ASN A 644 7.34 -23.13 5.80
N TYR A 645 8.66 -23.12 6.14
CA TYR A 645 9.71 -22.63 5.24
C TYR A 645 10.18 -23.70 4.26
N THR A 646 10.33 -23.29 2.99
CA THR A 646 11.11 -24.05 1.99
C THR A 646 12.09 -23.10 1.30
N GLU A 647 13.22 -23.64 0.80
CA GLU A 647 14.20 -22.82 0.07
C GLU A 647 13.64 -22.30 -1.27
N GLU A 648 12.73 -23.04 -1.89
CA GLU A 648 12.14 -22.72 -3.19
C GLU A 648 11.04 -21.63 -3.11
N GLU A 649 10.25 -21.63 -2.02
CA GLU A 649 9.04 -20.80 -1.96
C GLU A 649 9.05 -19.77 -0.82
N GLY A 650 9.88 -19.96 0.22
CA GLY A 650 9.85 -19.15 1.44
C GLY A 650 8.86 -19.67 2.48
N ILE A 651 8.23 -18.77 3.25
CA ILE A 651 7.28 -19.12 4.31
C ILE A 651 5.87 -19.24 3.74
N ARG A 652 5.35 -20.45 3.67
CA ARG A 652 3.92 -20.68 3.38
C ARG A 652 3.06 -20.27 4.57
N ASN A 653 1.88 -19.76 4.33
CA ASN A 653 0.96 -19.36 5.38
C ASN A 653 0.57 -20.53 6.29
N GLY A 654 0.39 -21.73 5.75
CA GLY A 654 0.06 -22.94 6.48
C GLY A 654 1.04 -24.09 6.25
N SER A 655 1.27 -24.90 7.28
CA SER A 655 2.18 -26.06 7.22
C SER A 655 1.54 -27.34 6.64
N SER A 656 0.22 -27.36 6.41
CA SER A 656 -0.47 -28.57 5.95
C SER A 656 -0.19 -28.88 4.48
N ASN A 657 0.12 -30.16 4.21
CA ASN A 657 0.24 -30.70 2.86
C ASN A 657 -0.95 -31.60 2.47
N LYS A 658 -1.98 -31.68 3.33
CA LYS A 658 -3.18 -32.48 3.05
C LYS A 658 -4.01 -31.79 1.95
N GLU A 659 -4.69 -32.58 1.11
CA GLU A 659 -5.60 -32.02 0.10
C GLU A 659 -6.93 -31.56 0.69
N ILE A 660 -7.38 -32.23 1.77
CA ILE A 660 -8.68 -31.99 2.41
C ILE A 660 -8.44 -31.55 3.86
N THR A 661 -9.15 -30.50 4.26
CA THR A 661 -9.15 -29.98 5.63
C THR A 661 -9.94 -30.88 6.58
N PRO A 662 -9.80 -30.74 7.90
CA PRO A 662 -10.66 -31.42 8.87
C PRO A 662 -12.16 -31.16 8.70
N LEU A 663 -12.55 -30.09 8.02
CA LEU A 663 -13.93 -29.75 7.68
C LEU A 663 -14.44 -30.44 6.43
N GLY A 664 -13.65 -31.29 5.78
CA GLY A 664 -14.04 -32.01 4.56
C GLY A 664 -14.05 -31.17 3.28
N VAL A 665 -13.49 -29.96 3.32
CA VAL A 665 -13.32 -29.10 2.15
C VAL A 665 -11.87 -29.10 1.67
N LYS A 666 -11.65 -28.75 0.40
CA LYS A 666 -10.31 -28.68 -0.18
C LYS A 666 -9.45 -27.64 0.57
N LEU A 667 -8.18 -27.98 0.81
CA LEU A 667 -7.23 -27.04 1.36
C LEU A 667 -7.03 -25.85 0.42
N SER A 668 -7.07 -24.66 0.96
CA SER A 668 -7.01 -23.43 0.19
C SER A 668 -5.65 -23.17 -0.46
N VAL A 669 -5.65 -22.43 -1.56
CA VAL A 669 -4.40 -21.96 -2.17
C VAL A 669 -3.70 -20.93 -1.29
N GLN A 670 -4.43 -20.13 -0.51
CA GLN A 670 -3.86 -19.17 0.42
C GLN A 670 -3.02 -19.83 1.51
N SER A 671 -3.44 -21.01 2.01
CA SER A 671 -2.66 -21.74 3.03
C SER A 671 -1.30 -22.23 2.49
N LYS A 672 -1.21 -22.46 1.18
CA LYS A 672 0.02 -22.93 0.51
C LYS A 672 0.89 -21.78 -0.01
N ALA A 673 0.35 -20.58 -0.09
CA ALA A 673 1.04 -19.44 -0.66
C ALA A 673 2.05 -18.81 0.33
N PRO A 674 3.23 -18.42 -0.14
CA PRO A 674 4.11 -17.53 0.59
C PRO A 674 3.71 -16.07 0.29
N TRP A 675 3.29 -15.35 1.30
CA TRP A 675 2.97 -13.94 1.18
C TRP A 675 4.11 -13.09 1.71
N SER A 676 4.75 -12.30 0.86
CA SER A 676 5.88 -11.49 1.27
C SER A 676 5.54 -10.51 2.41
N GLY A 677 4.30 -10.02 2.48
CA GLY A 677 3.87 -9.21 3.62
C GLY A 677 3.85 -9.97 4.94
N VAL A 678 3.50 -11.26 4.92
CA VAL A 678 3.58 -12.14 6.11
C VAL A 678 5.05 -12.42 6.45
N GLU A 679 5.91 -12.66 5.46
CA GLU A 679 7.33 -12.88 5.66
C GLU A 679 8.02 -11.65 6.26
N TYR A 680 7.66 -10.43 5.82
CA TYR A 680 8.19 -9.18 6.37
C TYR A 680 7.75 -8.92 7.82
N TYR A 681 6.48 -9.17 8.15
CA TYR A 681 6.06 -8.98 9.54
C TYR A 681 6.75 -9.97 10.48
N LEU A 682 6.89 -11.23 10.06
CA LEU A 682 7.64 -12.24 10.82
C LEU A 682 9.08 -11.80 11.06
N ALA A 683 9.76 -11.30 10.02
CA ALA A 683 11.11 -10.78 10.14
C ALA A 683 11.17 -9.57 11.10
N SER A 684 10.21 -8.64 11.00
CA SER A 684 10.10 -7.53 11.94
C SER A 684 9.95 -8.01 13.38
N HIS A 685 9.04 -8.96 13.63
CA HIS A 685 8.82 -9.54 14.95
C HIS A 685 10.09 -10.23 15.48
N MET A 686 10.74 -11.03 14.65
CA MET A 686 11.97 -11.74 14.99
C MET A 686 13.13 -10.79 15.33
N PHE A 687 13.28 -9.66 14.61
CA PHE A 687 14.29 -8.64 14.92
C PHE A 687 14.03 -7.96 16.27
N TYR A 688 12.78 -7.65 16.62
CA TYR A 688 12.45 -7.11 17.94
C TYR A 688 12.78 -8.07 19.09
N ASP A 689 12.70 -9.37 18.85
CA ASP A 689 12.95 -10.42 19.84
C ASP A 689 14.38 -11.00 19.78
N GLY A 690 15.25 -10.44 18.92
CA GLY A 690 16.67 -10.87 18.81
C GLY A 690 16.89 -12.19 18.05
N PHE A 691 15.93 -12.64 17.24
CA PHE A 691 16.08 -13.81 16.35
C PHE A 691 16.56 -13.40 14.95
N ASP A 692 17.59 -12.57 14.89
CA ASP A 692 18.11 -11.93 13.67
C ASP A 692 18.42 -12.93 12.55
N GLU A 693 18.97 -14.11 12.89
CA GLU A 693 19.33 -15.13 11.89
C GLU A 693 18.09 -15.73 11.20
N TYR A 694 17.00 -15.95 11.93
CA TYR A 694 15.75 -16.40 11.33
C TYR A 694 15.12 -15.32 10.44
N ALA A 695 15.12 -14.07 10.92
CA ALA A 695 14.65 -12.93 10.15
C ALA A 695 15.41 -12.77 8.83
N LYS A 696 16.75 -12.81 8.89
CA LYS A 696 17.62 -12.72 7.71
C LYS A 696 17.41 -13.88 6.74
N LYS A 697 17.23 -15.10 7.24
CA LYS A 697 16.95 -16.28 6.40
C LYS A 697 15.67 -16.08 5.59
N ILE A 698 14.58 -15.63 6.23
CA ILE A 698 13.31 -15.36 5.57
C ILE A 698 13.48 -14.26 4.51
N LEU A 699 14.03 -13.11 4.91
CA LEU A 699 14.20 -11.95 4.03
C LEU A 699 15.11 -12.26 2.84
N ARG A 700 16.16 -13.10 3.02
CA ARG A 700 17.03 -13.48 1.93
C ARG A 700 16.30 -14.27 0.85
N ASN A 701 15.42 -15.17 1.26
CA ASN A 701 14.57 -15.91 0.32
C ASN A 701 13.61 -14.98 -0.44
N VAL A 702 12.96 -14.02 0.25
CA VAL A 702 12.12 -13.02 -0.42
C VAL A 702 12.92 -12.21 -1.45
N TYR A 703 14.11 -11.75 -1.06
CA TYR A 703 15.01 -11.00 -1.95
C TYR A 703 15.30 -11.77 -3.24
N GLU A 704 15.79 -13.00 -3.11
CA GLU A 704 16.20 -13.84 -4.25
C GLU A 704 15.01 -14.18 -5.17
N ARG A 705 13.85 -14.50 -4.61
CA ARG A 705 12.64 -14.80 -5.41
C ARG A 705 12.18 -13.60 -6.24
N TYR A 706 12.11 -12.42 -5.66
CA TYR A 706 11.64 -11.22 -6.36
C TYR A 706 12.69 -10.64 -7.31
N GLU A 707 13.99 -10.78 -6.99
CA GLU A 707 15.08 -10.48 -7.91
C GLU A 707 15.01 -11.38 -9.16
N LEU A 708 14.93 -12.68 -8.95
CA LEU A 708 14.88 -13.67 -10.03
C LEU A 708 13.64 -13.51 -10.92
N ALA A 709 12.51 -13.16 -10.30
CA ALA A 709 11.26 -12.92 -11.03
C ALA A 709 11.23 -11.61 -11.84
N GLY A 710 12.17 -10.68 -11.63
CA GLY A 710 12.22 -9.38 -12.32
C GLY A 710 11.15 -8.39 -11.86
N ASN A 711 10.44 -8.66 -10.76
CA ASN A 711 9.40 -7.80 -10.21
C ASN A 711 9.70 -7.29 -8.79
N PHE A 712 10.96 -6.93 -8.56
CA PHE A 712 11.50 -6.51 -7.27
C PHE A 712 10.76 -5.31 -6.65
N TRP A 713 10.22 -4.41 -7.48
CA TRP A 713 9.43 -3.25 -7.07
C TRP A 713 7.92 -3.45 -7.29
N ASN A 714 7.47 -4.70 -7.37
CA ASN A 714 6.07 -5.04 -7.66
C ASN A 714 5.69 -6.37 -7.01
N HIS A 715 5.55 -6.37 -5.69
CA HIS A 715 5.20 -7.56 -4.94
C HIS A 715 3.76 -8.02 -5.23
N LEU A 716 3.59 -9.34 -5.25
CA LEU A 716 2.36 -10.01 -5.63
C LEU A 716 1.73 -10.71 -4.43
N GLU A 717 0.41 -10.61 -4.32
CA GLU A 717 -0.43 -11.45 -3.46
C GLU A 717 -1.79 -11.64 -4.15
N TRP A 718 -2.80 -10.87 -3.82
CA TRP A 718 -4.02 -10.75 -4.60
C TRP A 718 -3.88 -9.57 -5.57
N GLY A 719 -3.27 -9.84 -6.72
CA GLY A 719 -2.84 -8.83 -7.68
C GLY A 719 -1.41 -8.34 -7.46
N ALA A 720 -0.99 -7.42 -8.32
CA ALA A 720 0.30 -6.77 -8.33
C ALA A 720 0.30 -5.52 -7.43
N ARG A 721 1.48 -5.04 -7.07
CA ARG A 721 1.66 -3.83 -6.26
C ARG A 721 0.87 -3.89 -4.95
N TYR A 722 0.89 -5.06 -4.33
CA TYR A 722 0.07 -5.35 -3.16
C TYR A 722 0.54 -4.54 -1.95
N MET A 723 -0.40 -4.04 -1.14
CA MET A 723 -0.03 -3.10 -0.07
C MET A 723 0.52 -3.78 1.19
N ARG A 724 0.21 -5.06 1.48
CA ARG A 724 0.68 -5.75 2.70
C ARG A 724 2.20 -5.67 2.88
N PRO A 725 3.04 -5.82 1.84
CA PRO A 725 4.50 -5.68 1.92
C PRO A 725 5.02 -4.32 2.42
N LEU A 726 4.20 -3.26 2.50
CA LEU A 726 4.60 -2.00 3.13
C LEU A 726 5.06 -2.15 4.58
N VAL A 727 4.70 -3.26 5.24
CA VAL A 727 5.23 -3.63 6.56
C VAL A 727 6.77 -3.69 6.59
N ALA A 728 7.43 -3.97 5.47
CA ALA A 728 8.88 -4.00 5.38
C ALA A 728 9.54 -2.71 5.91
N ILE A 729 8.90 -1.54 5.75
CA ILE A 729 9.41 -0.27 6.25
C ILE A 729 9.51 -0.28 7.79
N ASN A 730 8.65 -1.02 8.48
CA ASN A 730 8.72 -1.15 9.94
C ASN A 730 9.96 -1.96 10.41
N ILE A 731 10.56 -2.75 9.54
CA ILE A 731 11.80 -3.48 9.84
C ILE A 731 12.94 -2.51 10.24
N ILE A 732 12.91 -1.27 9.79
CA ILE A 732 13.86 -0.22 10.20
C ILE A 732 13.86 -0.11 11.73
N HIS A 733 12.71 0.18 12.32
CA HIS A 733 12.57 0.28 13.77
C HIS A 733 12.88 -1.04 14.50
N ALA A 734 12.54 -2.18 13.89
CA ALA A 734 12.82 -3.49 14.48
C ALA A 734 14.34 -3.77 14.57
N ILE A 735 15.10 -3.45 13.52
CA ILE A 735 16.57 -3.58 13.52
C ILE A 735 17.21 -2.60 14.51
N GLU A 736 16.70 -1.38 14.61
CA GLU A 736 17.16 -0.36 15.56
C GLU A 736 16.76 -0.68 17.01
N GLY A 737 15.85 -1.64 17.21
CA GLY A 737 15.22 -1.88 18.51
C GLY A 737 14.45 -0.68 19.01
N MET A 738 13.87 0.10 18.08
CA MET A 738 13.18 1.36 18.39
C MET A 738 11.72 1.12 18.77
N ARG A 739 11.26 1.71 19.85
CA ARG A 739 9.88 1.76 20.31
C ARG A 739 9.48 3.19 20.61
N VAL A 740 8.40 3.66 20.00
CA VAL A 740 7.94 5.05 20.09
C VAL A 740 6.64 5.13 20.89
N ASN A 741 6.62 5.93 21.95
CA ASN A 741 5.44 6.22 22.73
C ASN A 741 5.34 7.73 23.00
N MET A 742 4.83 8.47 22.06
CA MET A 742 4.68 9.92 22.19
C MET A 742 3.51 10.34 23.10
N LEU A 743 2.62 9.43 23.50
CA LEU A 743 1.65 9.71 24.57
C LEU A 743 2.35 9.97 25.92
N ASP A 744 3.54 9.36 26.12
CA ASP A 744 4.43 9.57 27.26
C ASP A 744 5.67 10.41 26.89
N ASN A 745 5.73 10.95 25.66
CA ASN A 745 6.89 11.68 25.10
C ASN A 745 8.20 10.87 25.16
N GLU A 746 8.15 9.57 24.94
CA GLU A 746 9.30 8.67 25.08
C GLU A 746 9.58 7.89 23.78
N VAL A 747 10.84 7.80 23.43
CA VAL A 747 11.40 6.91 22.40
C VAL A 747 12.49 6.05 23.06
N ASN A 748 12.37 4.74 22.95
CA ASN A 748 13.37 3.79 23.41
C ASN A 748 14.11 3.18 22.23
N ILE A 749 15.43 3.18 22.29
CA ILE A 749 16.35 2.66 21.26
C ILE A 749 17.28 1.64 21.93
N ASP A 750 17.52 0.50 21.31
CA ASP A 750 18.43 -0.51 21.83
C ASP A 750 19.90 -0.07 21.69
N LYS A 751 20.50 0.34 22.81
CA LYS A 751 21.92 0.77 22.87
C LYS A 751 22.95 -0.33 22.58
N GLN A 752 22.55 -1.59 22.53
CA GLN A 752 23.45 -2.71 22.26
C GLN A 752 23.67 -2.94 20.77
N LYS A 753 22.82 -2.37 19.91
CA LYS A 753 23.02 -2.37 18.46
C LYS A 753 24.25 -1.54 18.09
N ASN A 754 24.93 -1.88 17.01
CA ASN A 754 26.00 -1.08 16.41
C ASN A 754 25.60 -0.83 14.95
N LEU A 755 25.08 0.37 14.69
CA LEU A 755 24.62 0.75 13.36
C LEU A 755 24.65 2.27 13.18
N LYS A 756 24.60 2.67 11.90
CA LYS A 756 24.35 4.05 11.51
C LYS A 756 23.36 4.01 10.36
N TRP A 757 22.16 4.54 10.58
CA TRP A 757 21.08 4.45 9.59
C TRP A 757 20.11 5.63 9.69
N ILE A 758 19.06 5.60 8.85
CA ILE A 758 18.02 6.61 8.88
C ILE A 758 17.24 6.55 10.19
N LEU A 759 16.96 7.69 10.77
CA LEU A 759 16.07 7.88 11.93
C LEU A 759 14.70 8.34 11.43
N LEU A 760 13.65 7.63 11.80
CA LEU A 760 12.25 7.98 11.50
C LEU A 760 11.50 8.23 12.81
N LEU A 761 11.13 9.47 13.07
CA LEU A 761 10.35 9.91 14.22
C LEU A 761 9.02 10.54 13.77
N PRO A 762 8.02 10.65 14.63
CA PRO A 762 6.70 11.18 14.25
C PRO A 762 6.69 12.59 13.65
N THR A 763 7.68 13.40 14.01
CA THR A 763 7.76 14.83 13.63
C THR A 763 9.09 15.21 12.98
N ALA A 764 10.02 14.27 12.84
CA ALA A 764 11.34 14.50 12.27
C ALA A 764 11.93 13.25 11.64
N TRP A 765 12.82 13.42 10.66
CA TRP A 765 13.69 12.34 10.23
C TRP A 765 15.14 12.83 10.12
N GLY A 766 16.07 11.90 10.20
CA GLY A 766 17.47 12.23 10.19
C GLY A 766 18.39 11.02 10.21
N LEU A 767 19.50 11.14 10.91
CA LEU A 767 20.52 10.11 11.09
C LEU A 767 20.49 9.60 12.52
N LEU A 768 20.45 8.29 12.70
CA LEU A 768 20.74 7.58 13.93
C LEU A 768 22.10 6.89 13.84
N GLY A 769 22.97 7.13 14.79
CA GLY A 769 24.19 6.35 15.03
C GLY A 769 24.15 5.70 16.40
N ILE A 770 24.40 4.41 16.47
CA ILE A 770 24.56 3.66 17.73
C ILE A 770 25.94 3.01 17.70
N ASN A 771 26.81 3.36 18.66
CA ASN A 771 28.14 2.79 18.73
C ASN A 771 28.59 2.67 20.20
N ASN A 772 28.92 1.43 20.62
CA ASN A 772 29.40 1.15 21.98
C ASN A 772 28.50 1.74 23.10
N GLY A 773 27.17 1.63 22.93
CA GLY A 773 26.18 2.10 23.90
C GLY A 773 25.90 3.60 23.86
N LYS A 774 26.56 4.36 22.97
CA LYS A 774 26.28 5.78 22.71
C LYS A 774 25.30 5.94 21.56
N ILE A 775 24.38 6.88 21.71
CA ILE A 775 23.44 7.29 20.70
C ILE A 775 23.80 8.67 20.17
N ARG A 776 23.92 8.78 18.84
CA ARG A 776 24.09 10.03 18.11
C ARG A 776 22.90 10.25 17.21
N ILE A 777 22.28 11.43 17.27
CA ILE A 777 21.14 11.81 16.47
C ILE A 777 21.40 13.14 15.80
N ARG A 778 21.13 13.22 14.49
CA ARG A 778 21.10 14.46 13.71
C ARG A 778 19.83 14.56 12.92
N ILE A 779 19.11 15.67 13.03
CA ILE A 779 17.86 15.93 12.30
C ILE A 779 18.17 16.58 10.95
N TYR A 780 17.56 16.07 9.89
CA TYR A 780 17.66 16.59 8.53
C TYR A 780 16.36 17.24 8.04
N HIS A 781 15.24 16.89 8.66
CA HIS A 781 13.94 17.50 8.35
C HIS A 781 13.01 17.42 9.57
N GLY A 782 12.23 18.49 9.78
CA GLY A 782 11.32 18.59 10.91
C GLY A 782 11.99 18.96 12.22
N GLU A 783 11.31 18.72 13.32
CA GLU A 783 11.81 18.93 14.68
C GLU A 783 11.31 17.84 15.62
N PHE A 784 12.10 17.46 16.59
CA PHE A 784 11.73 16.48 17.62
C PHE A 784 11.90 17.06 19.02
N LYS A 785 10.87 16.83 19.85
CA LYS A 785 10.90 17.17 21.28
C LYS A 785 10.30 16.02 22.08
N GLY A 786 11.07 15.47 23.00
CA GLY A 786 10.65 14.33 23.82
C GLY A 786 11.83 13.76 24.59
N LYS A 787 11.70 12.54 25.05
CA LYS A 787 12.77 11.77 25.68
C LYS A 787 13.26 10.68 24.76
N ILE A 788 14.55 10.43 24.75
CA ILE A 788 15.16 9.27 24.11
C ILE A 788 15.95 8.51 25.18
N ASN A 789 15.52 7.28 25.46
CA ASN A 789 16.05 6.47 26.57
C ASN A 789 16.13 7.28 27.90
N GLY A 790 15.07 8.03 28.22
CA GLY A 790 14.98 8.86 29.41
C GLY A 790 15.72 10.21 29.39
N VAL A 791 16.52 10.48 28.33
CA VAL A 791 17.22 11.75 28.14
C VAL A 791 16.33 12.74 27.41
N GLU A 792 16.11 13.92 28.00
CA GLU A 792 15.37 15.03 27.34
C GLU A 792 16.11 15.52 26.09
N VAL A 793 15.42 15.51 24.97
CA VAL A 793 15.94 15.89 23.65
C VAL A 793 15.01 16.91 23.01
N ALA A 794 15.57 18.01 22.52
CA ALA A 794 14.86 18.97 21.68
C ALA A 794 15.80 19.37 20.54
N LEU A 795 15.52 18.91 19.34
CA LEU A 795 16.34 19.11 18.15
C LEU A 795 15.49 19.66 17.01
N ARG A 796 16.06 20.62 16.29
CA ARG A 796 15.54 21.17 15.03
C ARG A 796 16.37 20.69 13.85
N GLU A 797 15.93 21.04 12.69
CA GLU A 797 16.64 20.75 11.44
C GLU A 797 18.11 21.22 11.51
N ASN A 798 19.04 20.36 11.14
CA ASN A 798 20.50 20.50 11.19
C ASN A 798 21.14 20.48 12.59
N GLU A 799 20.38 20.28 13.65
CA GLU A 799 20.92 20.07 15.00
C GLU A 799 21.25 18.60 15.26
N GLU A 800 22.21 18.40 16.18
CA GLU A 800 22.77 17.10 16.51
C GLU A 800 23.02 16.98 18.03
N ILE A 801 22.87 15.77 18.56
CA ILE A 801 23.20 15.40 19.95
C ILE A 801 23.86 14.02 19.99
N GLU A 802 24.75 13.84 21.00
CA GLU A 802 25.29 12.51 21.33
C GLU A 802 25.23 12.30 22.85
N PHE A 803 24.83 11.11 23.30
CA PHE A 803 24.68 10.77 24.73
C PHE A 803 24.84 9.29 25.06
#